data_e48aa1fd737d44cfa3865cd7ce28a713
#
_entry.id   e48aa1fd737d44cfa3865cd7ce28a713
#
_cell.length_a   1.000
_cell.length_b   1.000
_cell.length_c   1.000
_cell.angle_alpha   90.00
_cell.angle_beta   90.00
_cell.angle_gamma   90.00
#
_symmetry.space_group_name_H-M   'P 1'
#
loop_
_entity.id
_entity.type
_entity.pdbx_description
1 polymer ?
#
loop_
_entity_poly.entity_id
_entity_poly.type
_entity_poly.pdbx_seq_one_letter_code
_entity_poly.pdbx_strand_id
1 'polypeptide(L)'
;MKKTVIKGIAFVVIFVISLVVISMVANQGNGDMTAPMPAASLPTMAIVEDGQEINQMYGYTMQMDTADMRESITPIKTARQINAVVHGYGTEIAGVSYELRSIDGSRLIENTELTGTQEGDDLYLSFRLKDLMKEGEEYSLIFLVNLDESRQVRYYTRVIQADYYLTEKLDFVTSFSDATFDAEVFAEKGYAKKLETNSDGDNSSFAHVDIHCTSSQVTWGSLDVTRIEKPQIGVKEIAPQTASFVLSYPVSYTEGGSQVSASVTEYYRVRYTGDTMYLLDYERTATQYFMEKSSRFTESGLQLGITDKNVVMKESDGGNVFAFVQAGALYVYNSADNRLARLHSFRDEDNDDLRARYENHSYEVLQVDETGNVTFLVYGYMNRGRHEGECGVSVCYYSSTLNVTEEMVFIPYNKSAGLLKADLETLSYVNGKNDLYLMVDGNIWHIGLEDKSSEIVVSGISTAGCRVAENDSMLVWQKDLKDYGSTLEFMNLNSGKLTELKAGEGNFIQALGFMGEDLIYGIASAEQVQEDAVGNQLFPMHQIRIQDFEGNILKSYEQAGVYVTGCRIEENQISLERISLVDGKVTELSEDQILYNDEIPESKNYAETASTQETENIVRIVLNSVPDAKKVKILTPKEVIFEGSREIVLNGEEDQNRYYVYGQYGVIGIEKDPAAAVRRAYEAAGAVTDEAGRYLNKRDRLHSSNQIMAIDGDYADNERSSLAVCLDTIFQYEGMVKNSSSLLAAGQDVLTILEENLDNRTVLNLQGCTLDMVLYYPDREIPVLAVMQDGSAVLVIGFNEQNVVLMDPLTGTVYKKGMNDARSMFEENGNRFIAYS
;
A
#
# COMPACT_ATOMS: atom_id res chain seq x y z
N MET A 1 64.89 -7.62 51.68
CA MET A 1 64.38 -7.78 50.29
C MET A 1 63.41 -8.97 50.10
N LYS A 2 63.68 -10.25 50.51
CA LYS A 2 62.74 -11.35 50.27
C LYS A 2 61.34 -11.18 50.92
N LYS A 3 61.28 -10.63 52.15
CA LYS A 3 59.97 -10.42 52.86
C LYS A 3 59.11 -9.31 52.23
N THR A 4 59.71 -8.31 51.59
CA THR A 4 59.01 -7.24 50.93
C THR A 4 58.44 -7.67 49.61
N VAL A 5 59.16 -8.49 48.84
CA VAL A 5 58.72 -9.10 47.60
C VAL A 5 57.55 -10.07 47.83
N ILE A 6 57.63 -10.89 48.87
CA ILE A 6 56.53 -11.80 49.25
C ILE A 6 55.26 -11.04 49.65
N LYS A 7 55.39 -9.91 50.37
CA LYS A 7 54.26 -9.05 50.70
C LYS A 7 53.65 -8.39 49.42
N GLY A 8 54.48 -7.98 48.46
CA GLY A 8 54.05 -7.43 47.20
C GLY A 8 53.26 -8.43 46.35
N ILE A 9 53.78 -9.68 46.26
CA ILE A 9 53.07 -10.78 45.57
C ILE A 9 51.77 -11.11 46.27
N ALA A 10 51.73 -11.21 47.59
CA ALA A 10 50.50 -11.45 48.35
C ALA A 10 49.45 -10.33 48.13
N PHE A 11 49.84 -9.09 48.05
CA PHE A 11 48.95 -7.97 47.73
C PHE A 11 48.33 -8.05 46.34
N VAL A 12 49.18 -8.37 45.31
CA VAL A 12 48.68 -8.56 43.92
C VAL A 12 47.73 -9.76 43.86
N VAL A 13 48.01 -10.89 44.53
CA VAL A 13 47.12 -12.04 44.55
C VAL A 13 45.77 -11.72 45.22
N ILE A 14 45.81 -11.02 46.34
CA ILE A 14 44.57 -10.59 47.04
C ILE A 14 43.81 -9.60 46.16
N PHE A 15 44.43 -8.66 45.47
CA PHE A 15 43.81 -7.72 44.55
C PHE A 15 43.13 -8.47 43.39
N VAL A 16 43.81 -9.44 42.73
CA VAL A 16 43.23 -10.22 41.64
C VAL A 16 42.08 -11.08 42.14
N ILE A 17 42.19 -11.72 43.33
CA ILE A 17 41.11 -12.48 43.94
C ILE A 17 39.90 -11.58 44.26
N SER A 18 40.15 -10.35 44.78
CA SER A 18 39.09 -9.38 45.07
C SER A 18 38.41 -8.91 43.79
N LEU A 19 39.17 -8.69 42.71
CA LEU A 19 38.64 -8.31 41.36
C LEU A 19 37.77 -9.44 40.79
N VAL A 20 38.22 -10.70 40.92
CA VAL A 20 37.45 -11.87 40.48
C VAL A 20 36.17 -12.04 41.32
N VAL A 21 36.25 -11.88 42.65
CA VAL A 21 35.09 -11.99 43.55
C VAL A 21 34.11 -10.84 43.28
N ILE A 22 34.59 -9.60 43.12
CA ILE A 22 33.75 -8.45 42.78
C ILE A 22 33.10 -8.64 41.41
N SER A 23 33.85 -9.11 40.41
CA SER A 23 33.30 -9.47 39.11
C SER A 23 32.25 -10.57 39.16
N MET A 24 32.51 -11.62 39.98
CA MET A 24 31.51 -12.69 40.21
C MET A 24 30.26 -12.18 40.91
N VAL A 25 30.41 -11.31 41.97
CA VAL A 25 29.27 -10.75 42.70
C VAL A 25 28.53 -9.73 41.85
N ALA A 26 29.23 -8.90 41.07
CA ALA A 26 28.61 -7.96 40.14
C ALA A 26 27.88 -8.65 38.98
N ASN A 27 28.34 -9.84 38.60
CA ASN A 27 27.68 -10.67 37.58
C ASN A 27 26.69 -11.72 38.16
N GLN A 28 26.56 -11.82 39.50
CA GLN A 28 25.51 -12.61 40.15
C GLN A 28 24.17 -11.87 40.02
N GLY A 29 23.49 -12.11 38.93
CA GLY A 29 22.20 -11.51 38.62
C GLY A 29 22.12 -10.98 37.18
N ASN A 30 23.23 -10.83 36.47
CA ASN A 30 23.21 -10.63 35.03
C ASN A 30 23.16 -12.04 34.39
N GLY A 31 21.98 -12.65 34.36
CA GLY A 31 21.61 -13.64 33.36
C GLY A 31 21.80 -13.00 31.99
N ASP A 32 22.14 -13.77 30.98
CA ASP A 32 22.10 -13.32 29.57
C ASP A 32 20.66 -12.89 29.30
N MET A 33 20.42 -11.56 29.29
CA MET A 33 19.09 -10.95 29.04
C MET A 33 18.80 -10.92 27.54
N THR A 34 19.34 -11.83 26.78
CA THR A 34 19.12 -11.93 25.34
C THR A 34 18.73 -13.35 24.93
N ALA A 35 17.84 -13.45 23.92
CA ALA A 35 17.44 -14.72 23.31
C ALA A 35 17.30 -14.57 21.78
N PRO A 36 17.37 -15.68 21.03
CA PRO A 36 16.88 -15.68 19.66
C PRO A 36 15.36 -15.49 19.66
N MET A 37 14.82 -14.95 18.57
CA MET A 37 13.38 -14.83 18.36
C MET A 37 12.72 -16.22 18.43
N PRO A 38 11.64 -16.41 19.23
CA PRO A 38 10.92 -17.69 19.27
C PRO A 38 10.40 -18.13 17.92
N ALA A 39 10.29 -19.43 17.69
CA ALA A 39 9.68 -19.97 16.47
C ALA A 39 8.18 -19.66 16.40
N ALA A 40 7.62 -19.68 15.20
CA ALA A 40 6.18 -19.53 14.99
C ALA A 40 5.40 -20.66 15.67
N SER A 41 4.31 -20.33 16.33
CA SER A 41 3.48 -21.27 17.10
C SER A 41 2.02 -21.34 16.61
N LEU A 42 1.56 -20.36 15.85
CA LEU A 42 0.17 -20.30 15.40
C LEU A 42 -0.07 -21.27 14.23
N PRO A 43 -1.24 -21.95 14.20
CA PRO A 43 -1.72 -22.67 13.03
C PRO A 43 -1.94 -21.73 11.84
N THR A 44 -1.98 -22.29 10.64
CA THR A 44 -2.48 -21.61 9.44
C THR A 44 -3.76 -22.30 8.94
N MET A 45 -4.49 -21.64 8.05
CA MET A 45 -5.74 -22.16 7.53
C MET A 45 -5.87 -21.90 6.03
N ALA A 46 -6.42 -22.84 5.27
CA ALA A 46 -6.69 -22.67 3.85
C ALA A 46 -8.10 -23.13 3.49
N ILE A 47 -8.67 -22.57 2.44
CA ILE A 47 -9.88 -23.09 1.79
C ILE A 47 -9.47 -24.20 0.83
N VAL A 48 -10.28 -25.26 0.73
CA VAL A 48 -10.04 -26.37 -0.18
C VAL A 48 -11.12 -26.38 -1.27
N GLU A 49 -10.73 -26.10 -2.51
CA GLU A 49 -11.62 -26.16 -3.68
C GLU A 49 -11.10 -27.24 -4.64
N ASP A 50 -11.96 -28.20 -4.95
CA ASP A 50 -11.66 -29.36 -5.82
C ASP A 50 -10.34 -30.10 -5.47
N GLY A 51 -10.01 -30.17 -4.18
CA GLY A 51 -8.80 -30.80 -3.65
C GLY A 51 -7.53 -29.95 -3.72
N GLN A 52 -7.63 -28.69 -4.11
CA GLN A 52 -6.56 -27.71 -4.11
C GLN A 52 -6.74 -26.71 -2.98
N GLU A 53 -5.68 -26.39 -2.24
CA GLU A 53 -5.68 -25.37 -1.22
C GLU A 53 -5.54 -24.00 -1.89
N ILE A 54 -6.44 -23.08 -1.51
CA ILE A 54 -6.46 -21.68 -1.94
C ILE A 54 -6.73 -20.77 -0.74
N ASN A 55 -6.48 -19.48 -0.90
CA ASN A 55 -6.77 -18.45 0.10
C ASN A 55 -6.18 -18.81 1.46
N GLN A 56 -4.86 -19.07 1.48
CA GLN A 56 -4.11 -19.28 2.72
C GLN A 56 -4.33 -18.10 3.67
N MET A 57 -4.71 -18.39 4.91
CA MET A 57 -4.97 -17.42 5.97
C MET A 57 -3.98 -17.61 7.11
N TYR A 58 -3.54 -16.50 7.67
CA TYR A 58 -2.68 -16.45 8.85
C TYR A 58 -3.47 -15.97 10.06
N GLY A 59 -3.12 -16.47 11.23
CA GLY A 59 -3.91 -16.28 12.43
C GLY A 59 -3.62 -14.96 13.14
N TYR A 60 -4.68 -14.22 13.46
CA TYR A 60 -4.60 -13.00 14.27
C TYR A 60 -4.98 -13.29 15.72
N THR A 61 -4.11 -12.91 16.66
CA THR A 61 -4.36 -13.03 18.11
C THR A 61 -5.16 -11.87 18.65
N MET A 62 -5.26 -10.78 17.89
CA MET A 62 -6.10 -9.63 18.15
C MET A 62 -7.35 -9.62 17.26
N GLN A 63 -8.35 -8.83 17.62
CA GLN A 63 -9.51 -8.61 16.76
C GLN A 63 -9.19 -7.51 15.74
N MET A 64 -9.26 -7.85 14.45
CA MET A 64 -9.05 -6.92 13.36
C MET A 64 -10.37 -6.27 12.95
N ASP A 65 -10.31 -5.08 12.36
CA ASP A 65 -11.46 -4.49 11.68
C ASP A 65 -11.81 -5.34 10.45
N THR A 66 -13.01 -5.86 10.46
CA THR A 66 -13.46 -6.82 9.44
C THR A 66 -13.57 -6.18 8.05
N ALA A 67 -13.91 -4.90 7.98
CA ALA A 67 -14.07 -4.15 6.73
C ALA A 67 -12.75 -4.08 5.93
N ASP A 68 -11.63 -4.04 6.65
CA ASP A 68 -10.29 -3.86 6.05
C ASP A 68 -9.58 -5.19 5.73
N MET A 69 -10.12 -6.33 6.20
CA MET A 69 -9.53 -7.65 5.97
C MET A 69 -9.94 -8.23 4.61
N ARG A 70 -9.30 -7.74 3.53
CA ARG A 70 -9.69 -8.00 2.13
C ARG A 70 -8.66 -8.81 1.34
N GLU A 71 -7.82 -9.59 2.00
CA GLU A 71 -6.70 -10.30 1.35
C GLU A 71 -7.13 -11.34 0.32
N SER A 72 -8.30 -11.97 0.53
CA SER A 72 -8.81 -13.01 -0.37
C SER A 72 -10.33 -13.03 -0.45
N ILE A 73 -10.85 -13.66 -1.52
CA ILE A 73 -12.27 -13.91 -1.71
C ILE A 73 -12.50 -15.33 -2.22
N THR A 74 -13.52 -16.00 -1.68
CA THR A 74 -13.91 -17.35 -2.10
C THR A 74 -15.34 -17.33 -2.67
N PRO A 75 -15.54 -17.59 -3.97
CA PRO A 75 -16.87 -17.77 -4.51
C PRO A 75 -17.44 -19.12 -4.05
N ILE A 76 -18.69 -19.09 -3.60
CA ILE A 76 -19.39 -20.26 -3.07
C ILE A 76 -20.53 -20.61 -4.00
N LYS A 77 -20.52 -21.85 -4.54
CA LYS A 77 -21.59 -22.36 -5.41
C LYS A 77 -22.92 -22.42 -4.67
N THR A 78 -24.02 -22.61 -5.38
CA THR A 78 -25.39 -22.67 -4.83
C THR A 78 -25.57 -23.68 -3.68
N ALA A 79 -24.73 -24.73 -3.63
CA ALA A 79 -24.70 -25.68 -2.53
C ALA A 79 -24.24 -25.08 -1.19
N ARG A 80 -23.57 -23.92 -1.21
CA ARG A 80 -23.02 -23.20 -0.05
C ARG A 80 -22.08 -24.05 0.81
N GLN A 81 -21.46 -25.07 0.20
CA GLN A 81 -20.48 -25.94 0.84
C GLN A 81 -19.13 -25.26 0.86
N ILE A 82 -18.47 -25.27 2.02
CA ILE A 82 -17.08 -24.84 2.22
C ILE A 82 -16.29 -26.01 2.79
N ASN A 83 -15.14 -26.27 2.20
CA ASN A 83 -14.14 -27.15 2.76
C ASN A 83 -12.92 -26.31 3.13
N ALA A 84 -12.34 -26.58 4.28
CA ALA A 84 -11.15 -25.87 4.77
C ALA A 84 -10.24 -26.85 5.51
N VAL A 85 -8.99 -26.49 5.64
CA VAL A 85 -7.99 -27.21 6.43
C VAL A 85 -7.31 -26.26 7.38
N VAL A 86 -7.11 -26.68 8.63
CA VAL A 86 -6.27 -26.01 9.62
C VAL A 86 -5.00 -26.82 9.76
N HIS A 87 -3.85 -26.24 9.40
CA HIS A 87 -2.53 -26.85 9.58
C HIS A 87 -2.01 -26.52 10.96
N GLY A 88 -1.91 -27.53 11.82
CA GLY A 88 -1.61 -27.36 13.26
C GLY A 88 -0.14 -27.13 13.58
N TYR A 89 0.78 -27.63 12.77
CA TYR A 89 2.25 -27.60 13.05
C TYR A 89 2.62 -28.07 14.45
N GLY A 90 1.96 -29.11 14.95
CA GLY A 90 2.16 -29.63 16.31
C GLY A 90 1.39 -28.87 17.42
N THR A 91 0.64 -27.84 17.10
CA THR A 91 -0.22 -27.12 18.05
C THR A 91 -1.57 -27.82 18.17
N GLU A 92 -2.02 -28.09 19.39
CA GLU A 92 -3.32 -28.70 19.66
C GLU A 92 -4.46 -27.71 19.37
N ILE A 93 -5.48 -28.15 18.62
CA ILE A 93 -6.67 -27.38 18.26
C ILE A 93 -7.82 -27.87 19.15
N ALA A 94 -8.24 -27.05 20.11
CA ALA A 94 -9.32 -27.39 21.05
C ALA A 94 -10.73 -27.27 20.44
N GLY A 95 -10.90 -26.40 19.44
CA GLY A 95 -12.19 -26.23 18.74
C GLY A 95 -12.13 -25.17 17.66
N VAL A 96 -13.07 -25.25 16.73
CA VAL A 96 -13.22 -24.29 15.62
C VAL A 96 -14.67 -23.86 15.51
N SER A 97 -14.88 -22.58 15.29
CA SER A 97 -16.17 -22.00 14.91
C SER A 97 -16.00 -20.96 13.82
N TYR A 98 -17.09 -20.51 13.23
CA TYR A 98 -17.03 -19.37 12.30
C TYR A 98 -18.12 -18.35 12.58
N GLU A 99 -17.85 -17.12 12.16
CA GLU A 99 -18.81 -16.04 12.04
C GLU A 99 -18.93 -15.62 10.56
N LEU A 100 -20.16 -15.48 10.08
CA LEU A 100 -20.47 -14.83 8.81
C LEU A 100 -21.03 -13.44 9.12
N ARG A 101 -20.41 -12.40 8.59
CA ARG A 101 -20.82 -11.01 8.81
C ARG A 101 -21.05 -10.26 7.51
N SER A 102 -21.81 -9.16 7.58
CA SER A 102 -21.81 -8.16 6.49
C SER A 102 -20.39 -7.65 6.25
N ILE A 103 -20.11 -7.15 5.03
CA ILE A 103 -18.75 -6.74 4.62
C ILE A 103 -18.16 -5.66 5.53
N ASP A 104 -19.00 -4.77 6.08
CA ASP A 104 -18.64 -3.74 7.06
C ASP A 104 -18.47 -4.28 8.50
N GLY A 105 -18.58 -5.59 8.69
CA GLY A 105 -18.46 -6.23 10.01
C GLY A 105 -19.61 -5.94 10.99
N SER A 106 -20.51 -4.98 10.69
CA SER A 106 -21.51 -4.46 11.65
C SER A 106 -22.58 -5.48 12.02
N ARG A 107 -22.98 -6.34 11.08
CA ARG A 107 -24.07 -7.31 11.27
C ARG A 107 -23.56 -8.73 11.28
N LEU A 108 -23.72 -9.42 12.39
CA LEU A 108 -23.55 -10.88 12.49
C LEU A 108 -24.74 -11.59 11.82
N ILE A 109 -24.46 -12.42 10.82
CA ILE A 109 -25.46 -13.17 10.05
C ILE A 109 -25.58 -14.59 10.58
N GLU A 110 -24.44 -15.24 10.82
CA GLU A 110 -24.37 -16.60 11.30
C GLU A 110 -23.15 -16.78 12.22
N ASN A 111 -23.31 -17.60 13.26
CA ASN A 111 -22.22 -18.09 14.12
C ASN A 111 -22.49 -19.58 14.40
N THR A 112 -21.48 -20.42 14.15
CA THR A 112 -21.66 -21.88 14.24
C THR A 112 -20.37 -22.56 14.65
N GLU A 113 -20.43 -23.48 15.63
CA GLU A 113 -19.33 -24.39 15.95
C GLU A 113 -19.18 -25.45 14.86
N LEU A 114 -17.94 -25.79 14.54
CA LEU A 114 -17.57 -26.75 13.52
C LEU A 114 -17.02 -28.03 14.15
N THR A 115 -17.32 -29.15 13.52
CA THR A 115 -16.68 -30.44 13.79
C THR A 115 -15.83 -30.84 12.60
N GLY A 116 -14.56 -31.14 12.83
CA GLY A 116 -13.62 -31.54 11.79
C GLY A 116 -13.15 -32.99 11.96
N THR A 117 -12.40 -33.46 10.97
CA THR A 117 -11.72 -34.74 10.98
C THR A 117 -10.23 -34.48 11.12
N GLN A 118 -9.63 -35.01 12.18
CA GLN A 118 -8.19 -34.90 12.43
C GLN A 118 -7.41 -35.92 11.60
N GLU A 119 -6.42 -35.48 10.85
CA GLU A 119 -5.49 -36.35 10.10
C GLU A 119 -4.04 -35.88 10.37
N GLY A 120 -3.33 -36.53 11.27
CA GLY A 120 -2.03 -36.08 11.76
C GLY A 120 -2.15 -34.75 12.50
N ASP A 121 -1.38 -33.75 12.08
CA ASP A 121 -1.42 -32.39 12.66
C ASP A 121 -2.50 -31.51 12.03
N ASP A 122 -3.17 -31.97 10.96
CA ASP A 122 -4.13 -31.20 10.20
C ASP A 122 -5.57 -31.51 10.60
N LEU A 123 -6.42 -30.49 10.68
CA LEU A 123 -7.86 -30.60 10.94
C LEU A 123 -8.65 -30.20 9.70
N TYR A 124 -9.32 -31.17 9.08
CA TYR A 124 -10.17 -30.97 7.89
C TYR A 124 -11.58 -30.64 8.32
N LEU A 125 -12.10 -29.53 7.77
CA LEU A 125 -13.44 -29.00 8.02
C LEU A 125 -14.27 -29.08 6.75
N SER A 126 -15.56 -29.52 6.88
CA SER A 126 -16.50 -29.54 5.78
C SER A 126 -17.86 -29.13 6.32
N PHE A 127 -18.40 -27.99 5.87
CA PHE A 127 -19.62 -27.42 6.43
C PHE A 127 -20.41 -26.65 5.36
N ARG A 128 -21.62 -26.30 5.69
CA ARG A 128 -22.52 -25.59 4.79
C ARG A 128 -23.06 -24.34 5.46
N LEU A 129 -22.91 -23.19 4.81
CA LEU A 129 -23.51 -21.94 5.24
C LEU A 129 -25.03 -21.96 5.10
N LYS A 130 -25.72 -21.28 6.02
CA LYS A 130 -27.18 -21.13 5.93
C LYS A 130 -27.58 -20.26 4.74
N ASP A 131 -28.83 -20.36 4.34
CA ASP A 131 -29.40 -19.60 3.22
C ASP A 131 -29.79 -18.18 3.65
N LEU A 132 -28.77 -17.38 3.98
CA LEU A 132 -28.92 -16.03 4.50
C LEU A 132 -28.12 -15.01 3.69
N MET A 133 -27.32 -15.47 2.74
CA MET A 133 -26.55 -14.62 1.82
C MET A 133 -27.40 -14.27 0.60
N LYS A 134 -27.23 -13.08 0.08
CA LYS A 134 -27.75 -12.71 -1.23
C LYS A 134 -26.73 -13.03 -2.32
N GLU A 135 -27.21 -13.51 -3.45
CA GLU A 135 -26.38 -13.82 -4.60
C GLU A 135 -25.69 -12.56 -5.12
N GLY A 136 -24.38 -12.65 -5.39
CA GLY A 136 -23.57 -11.54 -5.88
C GLY A 136 -23.14 -10.50 -4.83
N GLU A 137 -23.58 -10.62 -3.58
CA GLU A 137 -23.10 -9.78 -2.47
C GLU A 137 -21.92 -10.45 -1.74
N GLU A 138 -20.92 -9.64 -1.37
CA GLU A 138 -19.76 -10.08 -0.58
C GLU A 138 -20.06 -10.05 0.91
N TYR A 139 -19.51 -11.01 1.63
CA TYR A 139 -19.61 -11.16 3.09
C TYR A 139 -18.23 -11.49 3.67
N SER A 140 -18.01 -11.12 4.92
CA SER A 140 -16.81 -11.52 5.67
C SER A 140 -17.05 -12.85 6.37
N LEU A 141 -16.16 -13.81 6.16
CA LEU A 141 -16.12 -15.09 6.86
C LEU A 141 -14.91 -15.12 7.78
N ILE A 142 -15.17 -15.25 9.08
CA ILE A 142 -14.15 -15.22 10.13
C ILE A 142 -14.14 -16.58 10.80
N PHE A 143 -13.03 -17.31 10.73
CA PHE A 143 -12.87 -18.52 11.50
C PHE A 143 -12.22 -18.20 12.85
N LEU A 144 -12.70 -18.83 13.89
CA LEU A 144 -12.26 -18.70 15.28
C LEU A 144 -11.71 -20.06 15.70
N VAL A 145 -10.40 -20.17 15.85
CA VAL A 145 -9.70 -21.37 16.25
C VAL A 145 -9.27 -21.22 17.70
N ASN A 146 -9.77 -22.07 18.59
CA ASN A 146 -9.37 -22.11 19.99
C ASN A 146 -8.21 -23.09 20.15
N LEU A 147 -7.07 -22.61 20.64
CA LEU A 147 -5.89 -23.43 20.90
C LEU A 147 -5.93 -24.02 22.32
N ASP A 148 -6.52 -23.27 23.27
CA ASP A 148 -6.80 -23.69 24.64
C ASP A 148 -7.99 -22.85 25.19
N GLU A 149 -8.29 -22.96 26.48
CA GLU A 149 -9.41 -22.23 27.10
C GLU A 149 -9.26 -20.69 27.06
N SER A 150 -8.07 -20.18 26.80
CA SER A 150 -7.73 -18.75 26.89
C SER A 150 -7.25 -18.12 25.58
N ARG A 151 -6.73 -18.94 24.64
CA ARG A 151 -6.16 -18.45 23.38
C ARG A 151 -7.05 -18.75 22.19
N GLN A 152 -7.63 -17.72 21.61
CA GLN A 152 -8.42 -17.77 20.38
C GLN A 152 -7.69 -17.01 19.27
N VAL A 153 -7.58 -17.65 18.12
CA VAL A 153 -6.95 -17.10 16.90
C VAL A 153 -8.00 -16.91 15.83
N ARG A 154 -7.95 -15.79 15.13
CA ARG A 154 -8.93 -15.40 14.10
C ARG A 154 -8.31 -15.45 12.72
N TYR A 155 -9.08 -15.97 11.74
CA TYR A 155 -8.67 -16.05 10.33
C TYR A 155 -9.76 -15.38 9.49
N TYR A 156 -9.37 -14.51 8.58
CA TYR A 156 -10.29 -13.65 7.83
C TYR A 156 -10.23 -13.96 6.34
N THR A 157 -11.38 -14.08 5.71
CA THR A 157 -11.56 -14.12 4.25
C THR A 157 -12.91 -13.57 3.86
N ARG A 158 -13.05 -13.13 2.61
CA ARG A 158 -14.35 -12.76 2.05
C ARG A 158 -14.97 -13.96 1.36
N VAL A 159 -16.32 -14.01 1.31
CA VAL A 159 -17.07 -14.99 0.55
C VAL A 159 -18.15 -14.29 -0.27
N ILE A 160 -18.45 -14.86 -1.44
CA ILE A 160 -19.52 -14.40 -2.33
C ILE A 160 -20.31 -15.60 -2.84
N GLN A 161 -21.63 -15.56 -2.74
CA GLN A 161 -22.45 -16.62 -3.30
C GLN A 161 -22.63 -16.39 -4.81
N ALA A 162 -21.84 -17.10 -5.60
CA ALA A 162 -21.84 -17.01 -7.05
C ALA A 162 -21.13 -18.21 -7.68
N ASP A 163 -21.51 -18.59 -8.88
CA ASP A 163 -20.77 -19.53 -9.71
C ASP A 163 -20.05 -18.75 -10.82
N TYR A 164 -18.81 -18.34 -10.53
CA TYR A 164 -17.99 -17.50 -11.41
C TYR A 164 -16.86 -18.29 -12.09
N TYR A 165 -17.07 -19.58 -12.35
CA TYR A 165 -16.10 -20.43 -13.05
C TYR A 165 -14.70 -20.42 -12.38
N LEU A 166 -14.67 -20.52 -11.04
CA LEU A 166 -13.42 -20.50 -10.29
C LEU A 166 -12.50 -21.63 -10.73
N THR A 167 -13.01 -22.85 -10.85
CA THR A 167 -12.23 -24.05 -11.19
C THR A 167 -11.50 -23.87 -12.53
N GLU A 168 -12.21 -23.44 -13.58
CA GLU A 168 -11.64 -23.25 -14.92
C GLU A 168 -10.56 -22.15 -14.97
N LYS A 169 -10.79 -21.07 -14.22
CA LYS A 169 -9.82 -19.97 -14.12
C LYS A 169 -8.59 -20.39 -13.31
N LEU A 170 -8.78 -21.15 -12.23
CA LEU A 170 -7.72 -21.66 -11.37
C LEU A 170 -6.85 -22.69 -12.11
N ASP A 171 -7.47 -23.63 -12.81
CA ASP A 171 -6.76 -24.64 -13.63
C ASP A 171 -5.88 -23.98 -14.69
N PHE A 172 -6.37 -22.93 -15.32
CA PHE A 172 -5.58 -22.18 -16.30
C PHE A 172 -4.36 -21.53 -15.65
N VAL A 173 -4.53 -20.81 -14.54
CA VAL A 173 -3.47 -20.08 -13.86
C VAL A 173 -2.41 -21.04 -13.34
N THR A 174 -2.79 -22.12 -12.68
CA THR A 174 -1.84 -23.13 -12.18
C THR A 174 -1.09 -23.84 -13.31
N SER A 175 -1.82 -24.21 -14.38
CA SER A 175 -1.21 -24.82 -15.57
C SER A 175 -0.26 -23.86 -16.32
N PHE A 176 -0.55 -22.56 -16.35
CA PHE A 176 0.35 -21.56 -16.93
C PHE A 176 1.61 -21.41 -16.06
N SER A 177 1.44 -21.23 -14.75
CA SER A 177 2.56 -21.12 -13.80
C SER A 177 3.48 -22.35 -13.85
N ASP A 178 2.93 -23.57 -13.89
CA ASP A 178 3.73 -24.79 -14.00
C ASP A 178 4.51 -24.84 -15.33
N ALA A 179 3.91 -24.38 -16.42
CA ALA A 179 4.54 -24.39 -17.73
C ALA A 179 5.68 -23.36 -17.86
N THR A 180 5.74 -22.32 -16.99
CA THR A 180 6.87 -21.37 -17.02
C THR A 180 8.22 -22.00 -16.70
N PHE A 181 8.24 -23.19 -16.07
CA PHE A 181 9.45 -23.95 -15.75
C PHE A 181 9.92 -24.88 -16.88
N ASP A 182 9.17 -24.96 -18.00
CA ASP A 182 9.52 -25.78 -19.17
C ASP A 182 9.10 -25.07 -20.45
N ALA A 183 10.05 -24.50 -21.17
CA ALA A 183 9.81 -23.70 -22.38
C ALA A 183 9.15 -24.52 -23.52
N GLU A 184 9.41 -25.85 -23.60
CA GLU A 184 8.79 -26.72 -24.61
C GLU A 184 7.31 -26.91 -24.27
N VAL A 185 6.98 -27.23 -23.01
CA VAL A 185 5.60 -27.39 -22.52
C VAL A 185 4.83 -26.06 -22.66
N PHE A 186 5.49 -24.93 -22.35
CA PHE A 186 4.89 -23.59 -22.47
C PHE A 186 4.48 -23.30 -23.92
N ALA A 187 5.36 -23.63 -24.88
CA ALA A 187 5.08 -23.46 -26.30
C ALA A 187 4.03 -24.45 -26.82
N GLU A 188 4.08 -25.74 -26.42
CA GLU A 188 3.10 -26.76 -26.82
C GLU A 188 1.68 -26.44 -26.36
N LYS A 189 1.52 -25.91 -25.14
CA LYS A 189 0.24 -25.42 -24.62
C LYS A 189 -0.25 -24.12 -25.29
N GLY A 190 0.59 -23.50 -26.10
CA GLY A 190 0.24 -22.28 -26.84
C GLY A 190 0.20 -21.02 -25.95
N TYR A 191 0.81 -21.04 -24.77
CA TYR A 191 0.81 -19.92 -23.83
C TYR A 191 1.58 -18.71 -24.36
N ALA A 192 2.62 -18.91 -25.17
CA ALA A 192 3.33 -17.83 -25.85
C ALA A 192 2.42 -16.91 -26.69
N LYS A 193 1.27 -17.44 -27.20
CA LYS A 193 0.29 -16.65 -27.97
C LYS A 193 -0.68 -15.85 -27.10
N LYS A 194 -0.65 -16.05 -25.77
CA LYS A 194 -1.47 -15.32 -24.83
C LYS A 194 -0.73 -14.13 -24.22
N LEU A 195 0.57 -14.04 -24.47
CA LEU A 195 1.39 -12.88 -24.11
C LEU A 195 1.14 -11.76 -25.13
N GLU A 196 1.23 -10.51 -24.63
CA GLU A 196 1.12 -9.28 -25.43
C GLU A 196 2.50 -8.68 -25.73
N THR A 197 3.46 -9.54 -26.06
CA THR A 197 4.87 -9.19 -26.25
C THR A 197 5.07 -7.95 -27.15
N ASN A 198 5.68 -6.92 -26.61
CA ASN A 198 5.99 -5.67 -27.29
C ASN A 198 7.24 -4.99 -26.70
N SER A 199 7.49 -3.72 -27.06
CA SER A 199 8.66 -2.95 -26.59
C SER A 199 8.59 -2.49 -25.12
N ASP A 200 7.45 -2.63 -24.46
CA ASP A 200 7.26 -2.20 -23.07
C ASP A 200 7.80 -3.25 -22.09
N GLY A 201 7.90 -4.53 -22.55
CA GLY A 201 8.46 -5.62 -21.77
C GLY A 201 9.97 -5.51 -21.55
N ASP A 202 10.41 -5.50 -20.27
CA ASP A 202 11.83 -5.59 -19.93
C ASP A 202 12.32 -7.04 -19.97
N ASN A 203 13.12 -7.37 -20.97
CA ASN A 203 13.70 -8.70 -21.14
C ASN A 203 15.17 -8.76 -20.67
N SER A 204 15.60 -7.88 -19.81
CA SER A 204 16.97 -7.81 -19.32
C SER A 204 17.16 -8.34 -17.92
N SER A 205 16.08 -8.61 -17.17
CA SER A 205 16.11 -9.08 -15.78
C SER A 205 15.01 -10.10 -15.49
N PHE A 206 15.29 -11.07 -14.61
CA PHE A 206 14.29 -11.99 -14.07
C PHE A 206 13.61 -11.45 -12.79
N ALA A 207 14.06 -10.30 -12.28
CA ALA A 207 13.49 -9.70 -11.08
C ALA A 207 12.03 -9.26 -11.27
N HIS A 208 11.71 -8.77 -12.47
CA HIS A 208 10.36 -8.40 -12.87
C HIS A 208 10.10 -8.83 -14.31
N VAL A 209 9.03 -9.58 -14.53
CA VAL A 209 8.60 -10.09 -15.84
C VAL A 209 7.09 -9.91 -15.95
N ASP A 210 6.63 -9.34 -17.05
CA ASP A 210 5.23 -9.04 -17.29
C ASP A 210 4.67 -9.67 -18.58
N ILE A 211 3.42 -9.41 -18.89
CA ILE A 211 2.71 -9.92 -20.06
C ILE A 211 3.35 -9.44 -21.39
N HIS A 212 4.10 -8.34 -21.36
CA HIS A 212 4.76 -7.74 -22.54
C HIS A 212 6.15 -8.34 -22.82
N CYS A 213 6.67 -9.13 -21.87
CA CYS A 213 7.94 -9.82 -22.03
C CYS A 213 7.89 -10.96 -23.06
N THR A 214 9.05 -11.38 -23.52
CA THR A 214 9.17 -12.54 -24.42
C THR A 214 8.86 -13.85 -23.70
N SER A 215 8.41 -14.87 -24.43
CA SER A 215 8.20 -16.20 -23.86
C SER A 215 9.47 -16.79 -23.24
N SER A 216 10.65 -16.47 -23.79
CA SER A 216 11.93 -16.85 -23.19
C SER A 216 12.10 -16.25 -21.80
N GLN A 217 11.78 -14.97 -21.62
CA GLN A 217 11.87 -14.29 -20.32
C GLN A 217 10.88 -14.87 -19.32
N VAL A 218 9.65 -15.12 -19.75
CA VAL A 218 8.61 -15.78 -18.94
C VAL A 218 9.03 -17.17 -18.49
N THR A 219 9.75 -17.93 -19.35
CA THR A 219 10.21 -19.30 -19.04
C THR A 219 11.66 -19.35 -18.51
N TRP A 220 12.13 -18.30 -17.85
CA TRP A 220 13.44 -18.20 -17.19
C TRP A 220 14.69 -18.28 -18.10
N GLY A 221 14.51 -18.10 -19.42
CA GLY A 221 15.61 -18.08 -20.37
C GLY A 221 16.48 -19.32 -20.33
N SER A 222 17.76 -19.14 -20.01
CA SER A 222 18.73 -20.23 -19.85
C SER A 222 18.94 -20.65 -18.38
N LEU A 223 18.24 -20.01 -17.43
CA LEU A 223 18.37 -20.29 -16.02
C LEU A 223 17.56 -21.55 -15.64
N ASP A 224 18.23 -22.57 -15.12
CA ASP A 224 17.57 -23.80 -14.66
C ASP A 224 16.96 -23.59 -13.29
N VAL A 225 15.69 -23.18 -13.27
CA VAL A 225 14.94 -22.85 -12.06
C VAL A 225 14.04 -23.99 -11.66
N THR A 226 14.06 -24.35 -10.40
CA THR A 226 13.19 -25.38 -9.82
C THR A 226 12.33 -24.78 -8.72
N ARG A 227 11.01 -25.01 -8.77
CA ARG A 227 10.09 -24.69 -7.69
C ARG A 227 10.35 -25.62 -6.50
N ILE A 228 10.55 -25.05 -5.30
CA ILE A 228 10.87 -25.83 -4.08
C ILE A 228 9.60 -26.40 -3.45
N GLU A 229 8.52 -25.62 -3.41
CA GLU A 229 7.25 -25.97 -2.78
C GLU A 229 6.07 -25.65 -3.70
N LYS A 230 4.90 -26.24 -3.41
CA LYS A 230 3.66 -25.90 -4.11
C LYS A 230 3.33 -24.41 -3.90
N PRO A 231 2.77 -23.74 -4.92
CA PRO A 231 2.39 -22.35 -4.77
C PRO A 231 1.25 -22.19 -3.78
N GLN A 232 1.35 -21.14 -2.95
CA GLN A 232 0.21 -20.61 -2.22
C GLN A 232 -0.61 -19.79 -3.20
N ILE A 233 -1.88 -20.07 -3.29
CA ILE A 233 -2.79 -19.44 -4.26
C ILE A 233 -3.79 -18.58 -3.53
N GLY A 234 -3.78 -17.27 -3.79
CA GLY A 234 -4.77 -16.32 -3.32
C GLY A 234 -5.69 -15.86 -4.45
N VAL A 235 -6.99 -15.97 -4.26
CA VAL A 235 -7.99 -15.33 -5.13
C VAL A 235 -8.19 -13.92 -4.62
N LYS A 236 -7.74 -12.91 -5.37
CA LYS A 236 -7.80 -11.51 -4.93
C LYS A 236 -9.15 -10.87 -5.26
N GLU A 237 -9.60 -11.04 -6.49
CA GLU A 237 -10.91 -10.57 -6.96
C GLU A 237 -11.53 -11.59 -7.91
N ILE A 238 -12.86 -11.66 -7.91
CA ILE A 238 -13.61 -12.51 -8.83
C ILE A 238 -14.91 -11.85 -9.25
N ALA A 239 -15.24 -12.01 -10.54
CA ALA A 239 -16.44 -11.53 -11.19
C ALA A 239 -16.96 -12.60 -12.18
N PRO A 240 -18.14 -12.45 -12.79
CA PRO A 240 -18.69 -13.46 -13.69
C PRO A 240 -17.72 -13.94 -14.77
N GLN A 241 -17.01 -13.04 -15.42
CA GLN A 241 -16.04 -13.40 -16.46
C GLN A 241 -14.59 -13.32 -16.00
N THR A 242 -14.22 -12.35 -15.16
CA THR A 242 -12.84 -12.05 -14.76
C THR A 242 -12.50 -12.62 -13.39
N ALA A 243 -11.20 -12.83 -13.15
CA ALA A 243 -10.65 -13.07 -11.82
C ALA A 243 -9.19 -12.64 -11.77
N SER A 244 -8.73 -12.30 -10.55
CA SER A 244 -7.33 -12.04 -10.26
C SER A 244 -6.81 -13.01 -9.22
N PHE A 245 -5.59 -13.54 -9.46
CA PHE A 245 -4.93 -14.51 -8.60
C PHE A 245 -3.51 -14.03 -8.29
N VAL A 246 -3.04 -14.36 -7.09
CA VAL A 246 -1.64 -14.22 -6.70
C VAL A 246 -1.13 -15.59 -6.28
N LEU A 247 0.00 -16.01 -6.84
CA LEU A 247 0.70 -17.24 -6.50
C LEU A 247 2.03 -16.87 -5.87
N SER A 248 2.35 -17.42 -4.70
CA SER A 248 3.64 -17.19 -4.03
C SER A 248 4.31 -18.52 -3.71
N TYR A 249 5.61 -18.64 -4.04
CA TYR A 249 6.37 -19.85 -3.81
C TYR A 249 7.89 -19.58 -3.85
N PRO A 250 8.71 -20.37 -3.14
CA PRO A 250 10.15 -20.33 -3.27
C PRO A 250 10.64 -21.14 -4.48
N VAL A 251 11.71 -20.63 -5.09
CA VAL A 251 12.46 -21.33 -6.16
C VAL A 251 13.92 -21.48 -5.79
N SER A 252 14.60 -22.41 -6.46
CA SER A 252 16.06 -22.54 -6.41
C SER A 252 16.66 -22.61 -7.80
N TYR A 253 17.89 -22.10 -7.94
CA TYR A 253 18.71 -22.16 -9.15
C TYR A 253 20.19 -22.13 -8.80
N THR A 254 21.06 -22.37 -9.78
CA THR A 254 22.50 -22.31 -9.60
C THR A 254 23.05 -20.96 -10.06
N GLU A 255 23.85 -20.31 -9.23
CA GLU A 255 24.57 -19.07 -9.54
C GLU A 255 26.05 -19.23 -9.16
N GLY A 256 26.98 -19.08 -10.10
CA GLY A 256 28.40 -19.23 -9.86
C GLY A 256 28.79 -20.58 -9.24
N GLY A 257 28.06 -21.65 -9.57
CA GLY A 257 28.25 -23.00 -9.03
C GLY A 257 27.72 -23.21 -7.60
N SER A 258 27.04 -22.24 -7.02
CA SER A 258 26.37 -22.32 -5.71
C SER A 258 24.85 -22.35 -5.90
N GLN A 259 24.16 -23.17 -5.10
CA GLN A 259 22.70 -23.13 -5.04
C GLN A 259 22.23 -21.89 -4.30
N VAL A 260 21.31 -21.17 -4.89
CA VAL A 260 20.64 -20.00 -4.32
C VAL A 260 19.13 -20.20 -4.38
N SER A 261 18.41 -19.47 -3.53
CA SER A 261 16.93 -19.50 -3.51
C SER A 261 16.38 -18.09 -3.62
N ALA A 262 15.17 -17.98 -4.17
CA ALA A 262 14.44 -16.73 -4.29
C ALA A 262 12.97 -16.92 -3.92
N SER A 263 12.35 -15.86 -3.40
CA SER A 263 10.89 -15.72 -3.34
C SER A 263 10.37 -15.32 -4.71
N VAL A 264 9.28 -15.94 -5.15
CA VAL A 264 8.60 -15.62 -6.40
C VAL A 264 7.14 -15.34 -6.09
N THR A 265 6.64 -14.23 -6.62
CA THR A 265 5.22 -13.88 -6.61
C THR A 265 4.76 -13.65 -8.03
N GLU A 266 3.68 -14.32 -8.42
CA GLU A 266 3.03 -14.16 -9.73
C GLU A 266 1.65 -13.57 -9.54
N TYR A 267 1.30 -12.59 -10.34
CA TYR A 267 -0.04 -12.04 -10.48
C TYR A 267 -0.63 -12.46 -11.82
N TYR A 268 -1.91 -12.84 -11.80
CA TYR A 268 -2.67 -13.19 -12.98
C TYR A 268 -4.00 -12.47 -12.98
N ARG A 269 -4.36 -11.83 -14.08
CA ARG A 269 -5.73 -11.41 -14.37
C ARG A 269 -6.22 -12.13 -15.61
N VAL A 270 -7.32 -12.89 -15.44
CA VAL A 270 -7.87 -13.74 -16.50
C VAL A 270 -9.33 -13.42 -16.78
N ARG A 271 -9.77 -13.71 -18.01
CA ARG A 271 -11.17 -13.62 -18.42
C ARG A 271 -11.60 -14.92 -19.09
N TYR A 272 -12.69 -15.48 -18.60
CA TYR A 272 -13.31 -16.67 -19.16
C TYR A 272 -14.70 -16.33 -19.73
N THR A 273 -14.94 -16.68 -20.99
CA THR A 273 -16.19 -16.37 -21.72
C THR A 273 -17.12 -17.57 -21.84
N GLY A 274 -16.85 -18.65 -21.08
CA GLY A 274 -17.59 -19.90 -21.11
C GLY A 274 -16.98 -20.97 -22.05
N ASP A 275 -16.15 -20.56 -22.99
CA ASP A 275 -15.45 -21.44 -23.95
C ASP A 275 -13.97 -21.06 -24.14
N THR A 276 -13.61 -19.81 -23.93
CA THR A 276 -12.28 -19.29 -24.19
C THR A 276 -11.71 -18.57 -22.96
N MET A 277 -10.48 -18.95 -22.58
CA MET A 277 -9.71 -18.30 -21.52
C MET A 277 -8.75 -17.27 -22.13
N TYR A 278 -8.81 -16.04 -21.64
CA TYR A 278 -7.90 -14.94 -21.99
C TYR A 278 -7.02 -14.61 -20.80
N LEU A 279 -5.74 -14.40 -21.05
CA LEU A 279 -4.84 -13.75 -20.11
C LEU A 279 -4.95 -12.25 -20.37
N LEU A 280 -5.37 -11.48 -19.37
CA LEU A 280 -5.54 -10.03 -19.47
C LEU A 280 -4.35 -9.29 -18.88
N ASP A 281 -3.67 -9.92 -17.93
CA ASP A 281 -2.49 -9.41 -17.29
C ASP A 281 -1.72 -10.55 -16.65
N TYR A 282 -0.40 -10.42 -16.63
CA TYR A 282 0.53 -11.33 -15.98
C TYR A 282 1.73 -10.54 -15.50
N GLU A 283 2.11 -10.77 -14.28
CA GLU A 283 3.30 -10.20 -13.69
C GLU A 283 3.97 -11.24 -12.80
N ARG A 284 5.30 -11.32 -12.84
CA ARG A 284 6.09 -12.13 -11.94
C ARG A 284 7.22 -11.31 -11.36
N THR A 285 7.32 -11.26 -10.05
CA THR A 285 8.46 -10.73 -9.32
C THR A 285 9.27 -11.84 -8.71
N ALA A 286 10.60 -11.70 -8.72
CA ALA A 286 11.52 -12.63 -8.08
C ALA A 286 12.54 -11.86 -7.26
N THR A 287 12.68 -12.24 -5.99
CA THR A 287 13.65 -11.63 -5.08
C THR A 287 14.52 -12.71 -4.44
N GLN A 288 15.80 -12.67 -4.77
CA GLN A 288 16.77 -13.61 -4.22
C GLN A 288 16.91 -13.41 -2.71
N TYR A 289 16.83 -14.50 -1.95
CA TYR A 289 17.19 -14.48 -0.54
C TYR A 289 18.68 -14.17 -0.40
N PHE A 290 18.99 -13.13 0.37
CA PHE A 290 20.36 -12.72 0.53
C PHE A 290 21.18 -13.78 1.29
N MET A 291 22.28 -14.19 0.68
CA MET A 291 23.22 -15.11 1.31
C MET A 291 24.25 -14.32 2.12
N GLU A 292 24.23 -14.49 3.44
CA GLU A 292 25.18 -13.88 4.38
C GLU A 292 26.58 -14.52 4.27
N LYS A 293 27.22 -14.37 3.11
CA LYS A 293 28.54 -14.94 2.83
C LYS A 293 29.51 -13.87 2.34
N SER A 294 30.76 -14.00 2.74
CA SER A 294 31.82 -13.08 2.30
C SER A 294 32.01 -13.07 0.78
N SER A 295 31.62 -14.12 0.06
CA SER A 295 31.69 -14.20 -1.40
C SER A 295 30.74 -13.21 -2.13
N ARG A 296 29.75 -12.65 -1.43
CA ARG A 296 28.89 -11.60 -1.98
C ARG A 296 29.58 -10.25 -2.04
N PHE A 297 30.67 -10.05 -1.30
CA PHE A 297 31.48 -8.84 -1.35
C PHE A 297 32.54 -8.98 -2.44
N THR A 298 32.53 -8.09 -3.40
CA THR A 298 33.45 -8.02 -4.53
C THR A 298 34.15 -6.66 -4.60
N GLU A 299 35.15 -6.51 -5.46
CA GLU A 299 35.76 -5.20 -5.71
C GLU A 299 34.77 -4.17 -6.26
N SER A 300 33.68 -4.61 -6.87
CA SER A 300 32.64 -3.78 -7.47
C SER A 300 31.43 -3.53 -6.55
N GLY A 301 31.43 -4.08 -5.33
CA GLY A 301 30.37 -3.86 -4.35
C GLY A 301 29.80 -5.12 -3.74
N LEU A 302 28.66 -4.98 -3.07
CA LEU A 302 27.87 -6.05 -2.45
C LEU A 302 26.81 -6.56 -3.42
N GLN A 303 26.92 -7.82 -3.84
CA GLN A 303 25.98 -8.45 -4.77
C GLN A 303 24.72 -8.92 -4.05
N LEU A 304 23.58 -8.39 -4.46
CA LEU A 304 22.25 -8.80 -3.97
C LEU A 304 21.64 -9.94 -4.81
N GLY A 305 21.98 -10.02 -6.10
CA GLY A 305 21.47 -11.02 -7.02
C GLY A 305 20.21 -10.56 -7.76
N ILE A 306 19.32 -11.49 -8.11
CA ILE A 306 18.03 -11.18 -8.75
C ILE A 306 17.13 -10.50 -7.72
N THR A 307 16.86 -9.20 -7.89
CA THR A 307 15.98 -8.39 -7.04
C THR A 307 15.63 -7.09 -7.75
N ASP A 308 14.63 -6.35 -7.25
CA ASP A 308 14.32 -5.00 -7.74
C ASP A 308 15.51 -4.05 -7.48
N LYS A 309 15.74 -3.13 -8.41
CA LYS A 309 16.77 -2.09 -8.30
C LYS A 309 16.48 -1.05 -7.21
N ASN A 310 15.20 -0.88 -6.86
CA ASN A 310 14.75 0.06 -5.83
C ASN A 310 14.93 -0.56 -4.43
N VAL A 311 16.17 -0.77 -4.04
CA VAL A 311 16.51 -1.34 -2.74
C VAL A 311 16.23 -0.32 -1.64
N VAL A 312 15.41 -0.67 -0.65
CA VAL A 312 15.25 0.15 0.56
C VAL A 312 16.58 0.19 1.29
N MET A 313 17.20 1.35 1.36
CA MET A 313 18.53 1.54 1.92
C MET A 313 18.66 2.92 2.57
N LYS A 314 19.37 2.99 3.71
CA LYS A 314 19.75 4.24 4.38
C LYS A 314 21.18 4.14 4.87
N GLU A 315 21.95 5.22 4.71
CA GLU A 315 23.37 5.27 5.11
C GLU A 315 23.63 6.31 6.20
N SER A 316 24.75 6.14 6.90
CA SER A 316 25.28 7.16 7.80
C SER A 316 25.85 8.34 7.02
N ASP A 317 25.99 9.51 7.64
CA ASP A 317 26.49 10.76 7.01
C ASP A 317 27.83 10.58 6.30
N GLY A 318 28.71 9.74 6.84
CA GLY A 318 30.01 9.41 6.26
C GLY A 318 29.97 8.33 5.17
N GLY A 319 28.85 7.61 5.03
CA GLY A 319 28.68 6.47 4.12
C GLY A 319 29.50 5.23 4.52
N ASN A 320 30.02 5.18 5.76
CA ASN A 320 30.78 4.02 6.23
C ASN A 320 29.88 2.89 6.72
N VAL A 321 28.65 3.23 7.07
CA VAL A 321 27.61 2.30 7.51
C VAL A 321 26.37 2.51 6.64
N PHE A 322 25.78 1.42 6.20
CA PHE A 322 24.46 1.48 5.57
C PHE A 322 23.62 0.25 5.95
N ALA A 323 22.33 0.45 6.10
CA ALA A 323 21.34 -0.58 6.28
C ALA A 323 20.56 -0.79 4.97
N PHE A 324 20.14 -2.03 4.69
CA PHE A 324 19.36 -2.36 3.50
C PHE A 324 18.39 -3.51 3.76
N VAL A 325 17.31 -3.54 2.99
CA VAL A 325 16.27 -4.58 3.08
C VAL A 325 16.33 -5.47 1.85
N GLN A 326 16.28 -6.78 2.06
CA GLN A 326 16.13 -7.74 0.97
C GLN A 326 15.34 -8.97 1.40
N ALA A 327 14.36 -9.36 0.61
CA ALA A 327 13.54 -10.57 0.79
C ALA A 327 13.05 -10.77 2.24
N GLY A 328 12.41 -9.75 2.82
CA GLY A 328 11.85 -9.80 4.17
C GLY A 328 12.88 -9.84 5.31
N ALA A 329 14.09 -9.33 5.07
CA ALA A 329 15.13 -9.22 6.09
C ALA A 329 15.86 -7.88 6.02
N LEU A 330 16.21 -7.33 7.19
CA LEU A 330 16.95 -6.09 7.35
C LEU A 330 18.41 -6.40 7.75
N TYR A 331 19.32 -5.79 7.02
CA TYR A 331 20.78 -5.94 7.21
C TYR A 331 21.44 -4.60 7.46
N VAL A 332 22.59 -4.59 8.15
CA VAL A 332 23.50 -3.46 8.23
C VAL A 332 24.93 -3.91 7.89
N TYR A 333 25.61 -3.13 7.07
CA TYR A 333 27.03 -3.30 6.81
C TYR A 333 27.83 -2.09 7.31
N ASN A 334 28.86 -2.37 8.09
CA ASN A 334 29.82 -1.37 8.56
C ASN A 334 31.19 -1.64 7.89
N SER A 335 31.57 -0.76 6.97
CA SER A 335 32.79 -0.89 6.19
C SER A 335 34.05 -0.67 7.03
N ALA A 336 34.02 0.19 8.04
CA ALA A 336 35.13 0.48 8.93
C ALA A 336 35.52 -0.75 9.77
N ASP A 337 34.54 -1.49 10.26
CA ASP A 337 34.75 -2.72 11.04
C ASP A 337 34.69 -3.99 10.19
N ASN A 338 34.31 -3.85 8.92
CA ASN A 338 34.11 -4.94 7.96
C ASN A 338 33.13 -6.01 8.52
N ARG A 339 31.98 -5.56 9.00
CA ARG A 339 30.93 -6.36 9.64
C ARG A 339 29.62 -6.25 8.90
N LEU A 340 28.98 -7.39 8.65
CA LEU A 340 27.61 -7.51 8.18
C LEU A 340 26.76 -8.12 9.31
N ALA A 341 25.67 -7.49 9.69
CA ALA A 341 24.72 -8.04 10.66
C ALA A 341 23.31 -8.10 10.06
N ARG A 342 22.59 -9.21 10.31
CA ARG A 342 21.16 -9.34 10.02
C ARG A 342 20.39 -8.85 11.24
N LEU A 343 19.86 -7.62 11.18
CA LEU A 343 19.23 -6.96 12.31
C LEU A 343 17.88 -7.59 12.69
N HIS A 344 17.08 -7.95 11.68
CA HIS A 344 15.78 -8.57 11.86
C HIS A 344 15.41 -9.42 10.63
N SER A 345 14.76 -10.54 10.88
CA SER A 345 14.07 -11.36 9.89
C SER A 345 13.16 -12.35 10.60
N PHE A 346 11.97 -12.58 10.08
CA PHE A 346 11.12 -13.67 10.55
C PHE A 346 11.59 -15.04 10.03
N ARG A 347 12.46 -15.07 9.02
CA ARG A 347 13.05 -16.28 8.46
C ARG A 347 14.50 -16.46 8.92
N ASP A 348 14.86 -17.67 9.32
CA ASP A 348 16.25 -18.09 9.58
C ASP A 348 16.45 -19.57 9.18
N GLU A 349 17.61 -20.14 9.44
CA GLU A 349 17.95 -21.52 9.06
C GLU A 349 17.03 -22.57 9.72
N ASP A 350 16.52 -22.31 10.93
CA ASP A 350 15.65 -23.20 11.68
C ASP A 350 14.16 -22.89 11.49
N ASN A 351 13.82 -21.71 10.95
CA ASN A 351 12.47 -21.19 10.75
C ASN A 351 12.33 -20.70 9.30
N ASP A 352 12.06 -21.63 8.39
CA ASP A 352 11.89 -21.37 6.96
C ASP A 352 10.65 -22.07 6.39
N ASP A 353 9.58 -22.10 7.17
CA ASP A 353 8.29 -22.60 6.76
C ASP A 353 7.39 -21.50 6.19
N LEU A 354 6.21 -21.89 5.73
CA LEU A 354 5.17 -21.03 5.20
C LEU A 354 4.88 -19.80 6.08
N ARG A 355 4.89 -19.96 7.43
CA ARG A 355 4.57 -18.91 8.39
C ARG A 355 5.67 -17.86 8.44
N ALA A 356 6.92 -18.29 8.50
CA ALA A 356 8.09 -17.40 8.52
C ALA A 356 8.26 -16.61 7.21
N ARG A 357 7.81 -17.17 6.07
CA ARG A 357 7.90 -16.57 4.73
C ARG A 357 6.71 -15.67 4.37
N TYR A 358 5.72 -15.52 5.23
CA TYR A 358 4.57 -14.65 4.95
C TYR A 358 5.00 -13.19 4.84
N GLU A 359 4.88 -12.62 3.63
CA GLU A 359 5.39 -11.29 3.29
C GLU A 359 4.33 -10.18 3.49
N ASN A 360 3.70 -10.13 4.68
CA ASN A 360 2.74 -9.08 5.05
C ASN A 360 3.30 -8.14 6.13
N HIS A 361 4.60 -7.89 6.05
CA HIS A 361 5.33 -6.95 6.89
C HIS A 361 6.35 -6.18 6.04
N SER A 362 6.80 -5.07 6.56
CA SER A 362 7.79 -4.19 5.91
C SER A 362 8.76 -3.63 6.94
N TYR A 363 9.83 -3.03 6.44
CA TYR A 363 10.86 -2.36 7.24
C TYR A 363 11.00 -0.91 6.80
N GLU A 364 11.23 -0.03 7.76
CA GLU A 364 11.67 1.34 7.53
C GLU A 364 12.93 1.60 8.36
N VAL A 365 13.97 2.12 7.73
CA VAL A 365 15.21 2.49 8.43
C VAL A 365 15.14 3.96 8.78
N LEU A 366 14.93 4.27 10.07
CA LEU A 366 14.76 5.65 10.52
C LEU A 366 16.10 6.38 10.66
N GLN A 367 17.12 5.71 11.20
CA GLN A 367 18.43 6.32 11.45
C GLN A 367 19.55 5.29 11.41
N VAL A 368 20.68 5.67 10.83
CA VAL A 368 21.95 4.93 10.84
C VAL A 368 23.06 5.85 11.32
N ASP A 369 23.82 5.47 12.35
CA ASP A 369 24.92 6.26 12.84
C ASP A 369 26.31 5.73 12.39
N GLU A 370 27.35 6.55 12.53
CA GLU A 370 28.72 6.20 12.14
C GLU A 370 29.33 5.05 12.97
N THR A 371 28.73 4.71 14.11
CA THR A 371 29.19 3.62 14.97
C THR A 371 28.54 2.28 14.60
N GLY A 372 27.55 2.31 13.71
CA GLY A 372 26.85 1.15 13.21
C GLY A 372 25.57 0.83 13.99
N ASN A 373 25.08 1.71 14.85
CA ASN A 373 23.77 1.57 15.45
C ASN A 373 22.69 1.96 14.45
N VAL A 374 21.54 1.31 14.54
CA VAL A 374 20.42 1.51 13.61
C VAL A 374 19.11 1.57 14.41
N THR A 375 18.31 2.61 14.15
CA THR A 375 16.92 2.69 14.60
C THR A 375 16.03 2.38 13.41
N PHE A 376 15.09 1.45 13.57
CA PHE A 376 14.26 0.97 12.47
C PHE A 376 12.87 0.54 12.94
N LEU A 377 11.94 0.51 12.01
CA LEU A 377 10.61 -0.05 12.20
C LEU A 377 10.51 -1.44 11.56
N VAL A 378 9.81 -2.34 12.25
CA VAL A 378 9.19 -3.52 11.65
C VAL A 378 7.69 -3.31 11.77
N TYR A 379 6.97 -3.28 10.67
CA TYR A 379 5.53 -2.99 10.71
C TYR A 379 4.73 -3.89 9.78
N GLY A 380 3.47 -4.11 10.15
CA GLY A 380 2.56 -5.05 9.51
C GLY A 380 2.30 -6.27 10.39
N TYR A 381 2.10 -7.43 9.79
CA TYR A 381 1.83 -8.68 10.48
C TYR A 381 3.12 -9.27 11.08
N MET A 382 3.09 -9.63 12.35
CA MET A 382 4.22 -10.24 13.06
C MET A 382 4.16 -11.76 12.95
N ASN A 383 5.03 -12.33 12.10
CA ASN A 383 4.97 -13.75 11.75
C ASN A 383 5.32 -14.70 12.90
N ARG A 384 6.16 -14.26 13.83
CA ARG A 384 6.60 -15.02 15.01
C ARG A 384 7.20 -14.08 16.05
N GLY A 385 7.61 -14.60 17.17
CA GLY A 385 8.22 -13.81 18.24
C GLY A 385 7.22 -13.36 19.28
N ARG A 386 7.51 -12.24 19.95
CA ARG A 386 6.70 -11.73 21.07
C ARG A 386 5.28 -11.35 20.64
N HIS A 387 5.14 -10.77 19.45
CA HIS A 387 3.89 -10.25 18.90
C HIS A 387 3.31 -11.15 17.82
N GLU A 388 3.62 -12.45 17.84
CA GLU A 388 3.12 -13.40 16.86
C GLU A 388 1.59 -13.30 16.69
N GLY A 389 1.12 -13.09 15.46
CA GLY A 389 -0.29 -12.96 15.15
C GLY A 389 -0.88 -11.57 15.43
N GLU A 390 -0.08 -10.58 15.79
CA GLU A 390 -0.50 -9.20 15.90
C GLU A 390 -0.12 -8.42 14.63
N CYS A 391 -0.87 -7.38 14.31
CA CYS A 391 -0.50 -6.36 13.35
C CYS A 391 -0.13 -5.08 14.11
N GLY A 392 0.94 -4.40 13.70
CA GLY A 392 1.37 -3.18 14.38
C GLY A 392 2.74 -2.69 13.91
N VAL A 393 3.31 -1.77 14.71
CA VAL A 393 4.63 -1.18 14.49
C VAL A 393 5.53 -1.50 15.66
N SER A 394 6.59 -2.27 15.44
CA SER A 394 7.67 -2.48 16.41
C SER A 394 8.81 -1.50 16.09
N VAL A 395 9.11 -0.59 17.00
CA VAL A 395 10.23 0.34 16.94
C VAL A 395 11.44 -0.31 17.58
N CYS A 396 12.46 -0.58 16.80
CA CYS A 396 13.64 -1.33 17.21
C CYS A 396 14.92 -0.50 17.16
N TYR A 397 15.81 -0.77 18.09
CA TYR A 397 17.16 -0.20 18.14
C TYR A 397 18.20 -1.32 18.13
N TYR A 398 19.11 -1.28 17.14
CA TYR A 398 20.26 -2.17 17.10
C TYR A 398 21.50 -1.48 17.69
N SER A 399 22.14 -2.13 18.66
CA SER A 399 23.44 -1.73 19.21
C SER A 399 24.57 -2.53 18.57
N SER A 400 25.39 -1.89 17.75
CA SER A 400 26.53 -2.50 17.09
C SER A 400 27.61 -2.98 18.06
N THR A 401 27.78 -2.28 19.17
CA THR A 401 28.75 -2.59 20.22
C THR A 401 28.38 -3.86 20.98
N LEU A 402 27.11 -4.02 21.32
CA LEU A 402 26.59 -5.18 22.07
C LEU A 402 26.15 -6.31 21.14
N ASN A 403 25.95 -6.04 19.85
CA ASN A 403 25.36 -6.92 18.85
C ASN A 403 24.02 -7.48 19.29
N VAL A 404 23.13 -6.60 19.71
CA VAL A 404 21.75 -6.93 20.14
C VAL A 404 20.76 -5.99 19.52
N THR A 405 19.54 -6.48 19.27
CA THR A 405 18.37 -5.68 18.89
C THR A 405 17.43 -5.56 20.08
N GLU A 406 16.98 -4.36 20.38
CA GLU A 406 16.03 -4.06 21.43
C GLU A 406 14.77 -3.44 20.85
N GLU A 407 13.59 -4.00 21.18
CA GLU A 407 12.32 -3.34 20.92
C GLU A 407 12.13 -2.21 21.93
N MET A 408 11.98 -0.99 21.43
CA MET A 408 11.77 0.21 22.25
C MET A 408 10.29 0.35 22.64
N VAL A 409 9.41 0.25 21.65
CA VAL A 409 7.96 0.28 21.80
C VAL A 409 7.30 -0.58 20.75
N PHE A 410 6.08 -1.08 21.04
CA PHE A 410 5.17 -1.71 20.08
C PHE A 410 3.86 -0.93 20.03
N ILE A 411 3.38 -0.66 18.84
CA ILE A 411 2.13 0.07 18.59
C ILE A 411 1.18 -0.89 17.87
N PRO A 412 0.19 -1.50 18.55
CA PRO A 412 -0.77 -2.39 17.92
C PRO A 412 -1.67 -1.63 16.95
N TYR A 413 -2.04 -2.29 15.84
CA TYR A 413 -2.90 -1.76 14.80
C TYR A 413 -3.94 -2.80 14.37
N ASN A 414 -5.22 -2.46 14.43
CA ASN A 414 -6.30 -3.42 14.23
C ASN A 414 -6.91 -3.45 12.82
N LYS A 415 -6.28 -2.79 11.86
CA LYS A 415 -6.64 -2.82 10.44
C LYS A 415 -5.59 -3.58 9.63
N SER A 416 -5.77 -3.65 8.30
CA SER A 416 -4.84 -4.38 7.44
C SER A 416 -3.44 -3.76 7.42
N ALA A 417 -2.41 -4.60 7.29
CA ALA A 417 -1.02 -4.18 7.19
C ALA A 417 -0.78 -3.24 5.98
N GLY A 418 -1.55 -3.41 4.90
CA GLY A 418 -1.45 -2.54 3.73
C GLY A 418 -1.88 -1.10 4.00
N LEU A 419 -2.90 -0.88 4.83
CA LEU A 419 -3.31 0.48 5.23
C LEU A 419 -2.27 1.12 6.14
N LEU A 420 -1.74 0.36 7.10
CA LEU A 420 -0.65 0.82 7.96
C LEU A 420 0.58 1.23 7.13
N LYS A 421 0.94 0.42 6.14
CA LYS A 421 2.04 0.72 5.23
C LYS A 421 1.83 2.04 4.48
N ALA A 422 0.65 2.24 3.89
CA ALA A 422 0.33 3.45 3.14
C ALA A 422 0.41 4.74 4.00
N ASP A 423 0.01 4.66 5.26
CA ASP A 423 0.14 5.76 6.21
C ASP A 423 1.60 6.03 6.59
N LEU A 424 2.36 4.98 6.97
CA LEU A 424 3.76 5.11 7.38
C LEU A 424 4.67 5.58 6.25
N GLU A 425 4.40 5.21 5.00
CA GLU A 425 5.10 5.73 3.82
C GLU A 425 4.89 7.25 3.64
N THR A 426 3.87 7.84 4.24
CA THR A 426 3.66 9.30 4.21
C THR A 426 4.57 10.01 5.21
N LEU A 427 4.71 9.46 6.42
CA LEU A 427 5.62 10.01 7.44
C LEU A 427 6.05 8.94 8.43
N SER A 428 7.38 8.74 8.53
CA SER A 428 8.06 7.93 9.55
C SER A 428 9.41 8.56 9.87
N TYR A 429 9.50 9.29 10.97
CA TYR A 429 10.71 10.06 11.31
C TYR A 429 11.07 9.97 12.79
N VAL A 430 12.35 9.75 13.11
CA VAL A 430 12.88 9.85 14.46
C VAL A 430 13.93 10.96 14.54
N ASN A 431 13.82 11.84 15.52
CA ASN A 431 14.79 12.92 15.71
C ASN A 431 15.92 12.51 16.69
N GLY A 432 16.93 13.39 16.82
CA GLY A 432 18.06 13.15 17.71
C GLY A 432 17.74 13.13 19.21
N LYS A 433 16.47 13.33 19.62
CA LYS A 433 16.00 13.24 21.01
C LYS A 433 15.22 11.96 21.29
N ASN A 434 15.17 11.02 20.33
CA ASN A 434 14.32 9.84 20.36
C ASN A 434 12.81 10.17 20.37
N ASP A 435 12.40 11.30 19.76
CA ASP A 435 11.01 11.58 19.46
C ASP A 435 10.69 11.00 18.08
N LEU A 436 9.68 10.15 18.02
CA LEU A 436 9.20 9.50 16.82
C LEU A 436 7.94 10.20 16.32
N TYR A 437 7.90 10.50 15.04
CA TYR A 437 6.73 11.04 14.33
C TYR A 437 6.25 10.02 13.31
N LEU A 438 4.96 9.64 13.40
CA LEU A 438 4.33 8.68 12.50
C LEU A 438 2.99 9.21 12.01
N MET A 439 2.65 8.92 10.75
CA MET A 439 1.28 9.02 10.29
C MET A 439 0.58 7.68 10.51
N VAL A 440 -0.56 7.68 11.22
CA VAL A 440 -1.41 6.52 11.44
C VAL A 440 -2.86 6.97 11.47
N ASP A 441 -3.72 6.32 10.68
CA ASP A 441 -5.16 6.62 10.54
C ASP A 441 -5.46 8.10 10.21
N GLY A 442 -4.62 8.70 9.35
CA GLY A 442 -4.77 10.10 8.94
C GLY A 442 -4.39 11.13 10.03
N ASN A 443 -3.80 10.68 11.13
CA ASN A 443 -3.29 11.53 12.19
C ASN A 443 -1.77 11.48 12.21
N ILE A 444 -1.12 12.62 12.46
CA ILE A 444 0.31 12.66 12.77
C ILE A 444 0.50 12.60 14.28
N TRP A 445 1.22 11.57 14.69
CA TRP A 445 1.54 11.28 16.09
C TRP A 445 2.97 11.69 16.41
N HIS A 446 3.14 12.29 17.57
CA HIS A 446 4.43 12.45 18.25
C HIS A 446 4.52 11.44 19.39
N ILE A 447 5.56 10.64 19.41
CA ILE A 447 5.76 9.54 20.37
C ILE A 447 7.14 9.66 20.99
N GLY A 448 7.19 9.87 22.31
CA GLY A 448 8.43 9.83 23.08
C GLY A 448 8.88 8.39 23.33
N LEU A 449 9.97 7.94 22.68
CA LEU A 449 10.43 6.54 22.82
C LEU A 449 10.96 6.22 24.21
N GLU A 450 11.44 7.21 24.96
CA GLU A 450 11.98 7.02 26.30
C GLU A 450 10.87 6.96 27.37
N ASP A 451 9.95 7.92 27.37
CA ASP A 451 8.89 8.06 28.35
C ASP A 451 7.57 7.39 27.96
N LYS A 452 7.49 6.90 26.71
CA LYS A 452 6.32 6.24 26.11
C LYS A 452 5.07 7.12 26.05
N SER A 453 5.27 8.43 26.00
CA SER A 453 4.20 9.38 25.76
C SER A 453 3.75 9.34 24.31
N SER A 454 2.48 9.66 24.06
CA SER A 454 1.96 9.86 22.70
C SER A 454 0.99 11.02 22.69
N GLU A 455 1.11 11.88 21.67
CA GLU A 455 0.19 12.98 21.43
C GLU A 455 -0.05 13.19 19.94
N ILE A 456 -1.21 13.72 19.58
CA ILE A 456 -1.54 14.04 18.20
C ILE A 456 -1.01 15.45 17.90
N VAL A 457 -0.16 15.56 16.90
CA VAL A 457 0.33 16.84 16.37
C VAL A 457 -0.75 17.52 15.55
N VAL A 458 -1.40 16.76 14.67
CA VAL A 458 -2.50 17.22 13.83
C VAL A 458 -3.34 16.03 13.38
N SER A 459 -4.67 16.23 13.30
CA SER A 459 -5.66 15.22 12.88
C SER A 459 -6.28 15.63 11.55
N GLY A 460 -6.76 14.65 10.80
CA GLY A 460 -7.61 14.87 9.63
C GLY A 460 -6.89 15.49 8.44
N ILE A 461 -5.59 15.24 8.31
CA ILE A 461 -4.78 15.76 7.21
C ILE A 461 -5.15 15.05 5.91
N SER A 462 -5.42 15.84 4.85
CA SER A 462 -5.44 15.29 3.50
C SER A 462 -4.02 15.19 2.94
N THR A 463 -3.77 14.16 2.14
CA THR A 463 -2.52 14.06 1.36
C THR A 463 -2.33 15.26 0.42
N ALA A 464 -3.42 15.89 -0.02
CA ALA A 464 -3.37 17.11 -0.83
C ALA A 464 -3.03 18.36 0.00
N GLY A 465 -3.52 18.46 1.24
CA GLY A 465 -3.29 19.59 2.15
C GLY A 465 -2.03 19.49 3.03
N CYS A 466 -1.29 18.39 2.94
CA CYS A 466 -0.07 18.13 3.69
C CYS A 466 1.09 17.82 2.74
N ARG A 467 2.28 18.27 3.08
CA ARG A 467 3.53 17.90 2.39
C ARG A 467 4.58 17.58 3.43
N VAL A 468 5.38 16.57 3.14
CA VAL A 468 6.53 16.13 3.92
C VAL A 468 7.77 16.25 3.05
N ALA A 469 8.89 16.69 3.62
CA ALA A 469 10.17 16.71 2.92
C ALA A 469 10.67 15.29 2.64
N GLU A 470 11.45 15.09 1.60
CA GLU A 470 11.96 13.78 1.18
C GLU A 470 12.75 13.04 2.29
N ASN A 471 13.41 13.77 3.17
CA ASN A 471 14.11 13.23 4.33
C ASN A 471 13.26 13.14 5.60
N ASP A 472 11.95 13.36 5.50
CA ASP A 472 10.96 13.38 6.59
C ASP A 472 11.25 14.39 7.73
N SER A 473 12.23 15.28 7.58
CA SER A 473 12.61 16.24 8.64
C SER A 473 11.67 17.45 8.77
N MET A 474 10.91 17.74 7.71
CA MET A 474 10.03 18.91 7.61
C MET A 474 8.62 18.50 7.23
N LEU A 475 7.63 19.15 7.84
CA LEU A 475 6.22 18.91 7.64
C LEU A 475 5.48 20.24 7.49
N VAL A 476 4.58 20.36 6.52
CA VAL A 476 3.69 21.51 6.35
C VAL A 476 2.27 21.07 6.08
N TRP A 477 1.30 21.76 6.67
CA TRP A 477 -0.12 21.52 6.40
C TRP A 477 -0.93 22.81 6.42
N GLN A 478 -2.12 22.76 5.81
CA GLN A 478 -3.09 23.86 5.90
C GLN A 478 -3.73 23.88 7.29
N LYS A 479 -3.71 25.03 7.93
CA LYS A 479 -4.31 25.21 9.26
C LYS A 479 -5.80 24.88 9.31
N ASP A 480 -6.52 25.17 8.23
CA ASP A 480 -7.96 24.93 8.09
C ASP A 480 -8.27 23.54 7.54
N LEU A 481 -7.26 22.65 7.38
CA LEU A 481 -7.36 21.28 6.86
C LEU A 481 -8.04 21.17 5.48
N LYS A 482 -7.95 22.24 4.68
CA LYS A 482 -8.39 22.30 3.28
C LYS A 482 -7.17 22.26 2.36
N ASP A 483 -7.39 22.17 1.06
CA ASP A 483 -6.29 22.16 0.09
C ASP A 483 -5.58 23.52 0.00
N TYR A 484 -6.25 24.61 0.34
CA TYR A 484 -5.70 25.96 0.46
C TYR A 484 -6.42 26.76 1.55
N GLY A 485 -5.81 27.81 2.04
CA GLY A 485 -6.37 28.66 3.10
C GLY A 485 -5.57 29.95 3.29
N SER A 486 -5.80 30.62 4.39
CA SER A 486 -5.07 31.85 4.73
C SER A 486 -3.72 31.60 5.42
N THR A 487 -3.52 30.39 5.95
CA THR A 487 -2.37 30.07 6.82
C THR A 487 -1.92 28.63 6.63
N LEU A 488 -0.59 28.46 6.46
CA LEU A 488 0.10 27.18 6.57
C LEU A 488 0.72 27.05 7.96
N GLU A 489 0.70 25.88 8.52
CA GLU A 489 1.50 25.48 9.67
C GLU A 489 2.70 24.66 9.16
N PHE A 490 3.91 25.10 9.51
CA PHE A 490 5.17 24.56 9.04
C PHE A 490 6.02 24.12 10.24
N MET A 491 6.35 22.82 10.31
CA MET A 491 7.01 22.19 11.45
C MET A 491 8.35 21.58 11.06
N ASN A 492 9.36 21.89 11.85
CA ASN A 492 10.65 21.19 11.81
C ASN A 492 10.64 20.08 12.86
N LEU A 493 10.62 18.83 12.42
CA LEU A 493 10.49 17.64 13.27
C LEU A 493 11.74 17.37 14.11
N ASN A 494 12.92 17.81 13.65
CA ASN A 494 14.18 17.73 14.41
C ASN A 494 14.13 18.54 15.71
N SER A 495 13.62 19.74 15.63
CA SER A 495 13.55 20.66 16.77
C SER A 495 12.21 20.61 17.51
N GLY A 496 11.16 20.07 16.87
CA GLY A 496 9.77 20.14 17.33
C GLY A 496 9.16 21.53 17.21
N LYS A 497 9.79 22.46 16.47
CA LYS A 497 9.35 23.86 16.35
C LYS A 497 8.32 24.00 15.24
N LEU A 498 7.20 24.67 15.56
CA LEU A 498 6.13 25.03 14.66
C LEU A 498 6.18 26.52 14.31
N THR A 499 5.96 26.86 13.04
CA THR A 499 5.88 28.24 12.53
C THR A 499 4.65 28.40 11.64
N GLU A 500 3.95 29.54 11.74
CA GLU A 500 2.83 29.88 10.86
C GLU A 500 3.30 30.74 9.69
N LEU A 501 2.88 30.38 8.46
CA LEU A 501 3.02 31.21 7.25
C LEU A 501 1.65 31.74 6.83
N LYS A 502 1.54 33.06 6.65
CA LYS A 502 0.28 33.71 6.28
C LYS A 502 0.33 34.25 4.87
N ALA A 503 -0.74 34.03 4.12
CA ALA A 503 -0.90 34.50 2.75
C ALA A 503 -0.87 36.04 2.61
N GLY A 504 -1.21 36.77 3.69
CA GLY A 504 -1.49 38.19 3.65
C GLY A 504 -2.96 38.51 3.38
N GLU A 505 -3.35 39.79 3.60
CA GLU A 505 -4.74 40.20 3.46
C GLU A 505 -5.24 40.04 2.01
N GLY A 506 -6.40 39.46 1.84
CA GLY A 506 -7.03 39.21 0.53
C GLY A 506 -6.38 38.08 -0.31
N ASN A 507 -5.50 37.29 0.26
CA ASN A 507 -4.87 36.17 -0.43
C ASN A 507 -5.08 34.84 0.29
N PHE A 508 -4.96 33.77 -0.49
CA PHE A 508 -4.84 32.39 -0.03
C PHE A 508 -3.44 31.85 -0.33
N ILE A 509 -3.02 30.84 0.43
CA ILE A 509 -1.75 30.15 0.33
C ILE A 509 -1.98 28.64 0.21
N GLN A 510 -1.16 27.99 -0.62
CA GLN A 510 -1.17 26.53 -0.78
C GLN A 510 0.25 25.99 -0.74
N ALA A 511 0.48 24.91 0.02
CA ALA A 511 1.75 24.19 0.02
C ALA A 511 1.84 23.31 -1.25
N LEU A 512 2.95 23.43 -1.99
CA LEU A 512 3.18 22.69 -3.22
C LEU A 512 4.11 21.49 -3.01
N GLY A 513 5.09 21.62 -2.12
CA GLY A 513 6.07 20.58 -1.80
C GLY A 513 7.33 21.13 -1.17
N PHE A 514 8.38 20.33 -1.20
CA PHE A 514 9.70 20.68 -0.70
C PHE A 514 10.77 20.49 -1.78
N MET A 515 11.84 21.26 -1.66
CA MET A 515 13.11 21.05 -2.34
C MET A 515 14.16 20.92 -1.23
N GLY A 516 14.63 19.68 -0.96
CA GLY A 516 15.36 19.42 0.28
C GLY A 516 14.48 19.72 1.50
N GLU A 517 14.91 20.65 2.37
CA GLU A 517 14.15 21.12 3.55
C GLU A 517 13.39 22.44 3.30
N ASP A 518 13.53 23.03 2.10
CA ASP A 518 12.94 24.31 1.75
C ASP A 518 11.52 24.16 1.20
N LEU A 519 10.59 24.88 1.80
CA LEU A 519 9.18 24.83 1.45
C LEU A 519 8.88 25.61 0.17
N ILE A 520 8.19 24.96 -0.76
CA ILE A 520 7.62 25.54 -1.99
C ILE A 520 6.14 25.78 -1.76
N TYR A 521 5.70 27.01 -1.93
CA TYR A 521 4.28 27.36 -1.78
C TYR A 521 3.83 28.42 -2.78
N GLY A 522 2.54 28.43 -3.08
CA GLY A 522 1.91 29.38 -3.98
C GLY A 522 0.94 30.31 -3.26
N ILE A 523 0.82 31.54 -3.78
CA ILE A 523 -0.10 32.57 -3.30
C ILE A 523 -1.06 32.94 -4.42
N ALA A 524 -2.37 32.91 -4.15
CA ALA A 524 -3.43 33.31 -5.05
C ALA A 524 -4.27 34.44 -4.44
N SER A 525 -4.77 35.37 -5.26
CA SER A 525 -5.77 36.32 -4.79
C SER A 525 -7.11 35.63 -4.51
N ALA A 526 -7.69 35.87 -3.34
CA ALA A 526 -8.99 35.32 -2.98
C ALA A 526 -10.11 35.66 -3.97
N GLU A 527 -10.03 36.85 -4.62
CA GLU A 527 -10.98 37.28 -5.65
C GLU A 527 -10.85 36.49 -6.97
N GLN A 528 -9.72 35.83 -7.21
CA GLN A 528 -9.43 35.09 -8.44
C GLN A 528 -9.60 33.59 -8.28
N VAL A 529 -9.66 33.09 -7.06
CA VAL A 529 -10.03 31.69 -6.81
C VAL A 529 -11.48 31.51 -7.20
N GLN A 530 -11.71 30.57 -8.10
CA GLN A 530 -13.03 30.31 -8.68
C GLN A 530 -13.43 28.88 -8.43
N GLU A 531 -14.71 28.68 -8.18
CA GLU A 531 -15.30 27.36 -8.11
C GLU A 531 -16.36 27.27 -9.22
N ASP A 532 -16.31 26.22 -10.03
CA ASP A 532 -17.28 26.02 -11.09
C ASP A 532 -18.59 25.40 -10.54
N ALA A 533 -19.60 25.27 -11.41
CA ALA A 533 -20.93 24.78 -11.03
C ALA A 533 -20.92 23.30 -10.53
N VAL A 534 -19.79 22.60 -10.67
CA VAL A 534 -19.60 21.21 -10.23
C VAL A 534 -18.60 21.08 -9.08
N GLY A 535 -18.26 22.21 -8.41
CA GLY A 535 -17.37 22.22 -7.25
C GLY A 535 -15.88 22.17 -7.56
N ASN A 536 -15.47 22.32 -8.84
CA ASN A 536 -14.05 22.33 -9.17
C ASN A 536 -13.44 23.69 -8.88
N GLN A 537 -12.30 23.66 -8.24
CA GLN A 537 -11.59 24.84 -7.83
C GLN A 537 -10.46 25.18 -8.80
N LEU A 538 -10.45 26.38 -9.30
CA LEU A 538 -9.32 26.99 -9.98
C LEU A 538 -8.56 27.85 -8.96
N PHE A 539 -7.33 27.46 -8.63
CA PHE A 539 -6.46 28.18 -7.72
C PHE A 539 -5.30 28.84 -8.49
N PRO A 540 -5.51 30.05 -9.06
CA PRO A 540 -4.56 30.71 -9.93
C PRO A 540 -3.51 31.46 -9.10
N MET A 541 -2.38 30.83 -8.83
CA MET A 541 -1.29 31.41 -8.05
C MET A 541 -0.56 32.47 -8.86
N HIS A 542 -0.60 33.70 -8.40
CA HIS A 542 0.14 34.80 -9.01
C HIS A 542 1.60 34.84 -8.57
N GLN A 543 1.95 34.16 -7.50
CA GLN A 543 3.30 34.09 -6.97
C GLN A 543 3.63 32.70 -6.43
N ILE A 544 4.82 32.17 -6.76
CA ILE A 544 5.43 30.96 -6.16
C ILE A 544 6.64 31.39 -5.38
N ARG A 545 6.81 30.85 -4.18
CA ARG A 545 7.96 31.14 -3.30
C ARG A 545 8.63 29.84 -2.84
N ILE A 546 9.95 29.91 -2.68
CA ILE A 546 10.77 28.92 -1.98
C ILE A 546 11.30 29.59 -0.73
N GLN A 547 11.09 29.00 0.43
CA GLN A 547 11.39 29.58 1.73
C GLN A 547 11.99 28.52 2.67
N ASP A 548 13.09 28.91 3.39
CA ASP A 548 13.64 28.09 4.46
C ASP A 548 12.77 28.15 5.75
N PHE A 549 13.10 27.30 6.71
CA PHE A 549 12.35 27.24 7.98
C PHE A 549 12.51 28.51 8.84
N GLU A 550 13.60 29.23 8.68
CA GLU A 550 13.89 30.49 9.38
C GLU A 550 13.09 31.67 8.83
N GLY A 551 12.41 31.52 7.69
CA GLY A 551 11.56 32.52 7.06
C GLY A 551 12.25 33.34 5.98
N ASN A 552 13.45 32.95 5.53
CA ASN A 552 14.15 33.63 4.44
C ASN A 552 13.55 33.13 3.10
N ILE A 553 13.14 34.08 2.25
CA ILE A 553 12.68 33.77 0.88
C ILE A 553 13.91 33.57 0.01
N LEU A 554 14.17 32.35 -0.39
CA LEU A 554 15.31 31.97 -1.23
C LEU A 554 15.04 32.29 -2.70
N LYS A 555 13.80 32.09 -3.15
CA LYS A 555 13.38 32.38 -4.52
C LYS A 555 11.92 32.79 -4.58
N SER A 556 11.61 33.65 -5.56
CA SER A 556 10.23 34.04 -5.85
C SER A 556 10.03 34.10 -7.36
N TYR A 557 8.93 33.50 -7.84
CA TYR A 557 8.48 33.56 -9.23
C TYR A 557 7.17 34.36 -9.28
N GLU A 558 7.16 35.39 -10.13
CA GLU A 558 5.99 36.23 -10.37
C GLU A 558 6.08 36.82 -11.78
N GLN A 559 5.04 36.68 -12.56
CA GLN A 559 4.97 37.23 -13.91
C GLN A 559 3.60 37.87 -14.16
N ALA A 560 3.57 39.11 -14.61
CA ALA A 560 2.33 39.88 -14.81
C ALA A 560 1.42 39.20 -15.84
N GLY A 561 0.18 38.93 -15.44
CA GLY A 561 -0.85 38.27 -16.28
C GLY A 561 -0.66 36.77 -16.51
N VAL A 562 0.30 36.17 -15.82
CA VAL A 562 0.54 34.72 -15.82
C VAL A 562 0.24 34.19 -14.41
N TYR A 563 -0.43 33.05 -14.36
CA TYR A 563 -0.77 32.37 -13.11
C TYR A 563 -0.28 30.93 -13.18
N VAL A 564 0.09 30.38 -12.05
CA VAL A 564 0.50 28.98 -11.91
C VAL A 564 -0.68 28.20 -11.29
N THR A 565 -1.00 27.06 -11.86
CA THR A 565 -2.08 26.18 -11.36
C THR A 565 -1.57 24.90 -10.71
N GLY A 566 -0.33 24.51 -11.02
CA GLY A 566 0.34 23.37 -10.45
C GLY A 566 1.84 23.43 -10.66
N CYS A 567 2.57 22.55 -9.97
CA CYS A 567 3.99 22.37 -10.23
C CYS A 567 4.37 20.89 -10.08
N ARG A 568 5.45 20.51 -10.77
CA ARG A 568 6.12 19.22 -10.62
C ARG A 568 7.54 19.49 -10.11
N ILE A 569 7.89 18.82 -9.04
CA ILE A 569 9.19 18.96 -8.38
C ILE A 569 10.00 17.72 -8.72
N GLU A 570 11.14 17.87 -9.39
CA GLU A 570 12.03 16.79 -9.80
C GLU A 570 13.46 17.18 -9.47
N GLU A 571 14.15 16.37 -8.63
CA GLU A 571 15.53 16.62 -8.19
C GLU A 571 15.80 18.10 -7.85
N ASN A 572 16.43 18.84 -8.78
CA ASN A 572 16.78 20.26 -8.61
C ASN A 572 15.98 21.20 -9.54
N GLN A 573 14.84 20.75 -10.06
CA GLN A 573 14.00 21.49 -11.00
C GLN A 573 12.54 21.51 -10.56
N ILE A 574 11.91 22.67 -10.66
CA ILE A 574 10.47 22.84 -10.47
C ILE A 574 9.86 23.26 -11.80
N SER A 575 9.05 22.41 -12.42
CA SER A 575 8.28 22.73 -13.62
C SER A 575 6.94 23.33 -13.23
N LEU A 576 6.57 24.46 -13.80
CA LEU A 576 5.37 25.24 -13.48
C LEU A 576 4.31 25.10 -14.57
N GLU A 577 3.12 24.65 -14.23
CA GLU A 577 1.95 24.66 -15.09
C GLU A 577 1.34 26.06 -15.10
N ARG A 578 1.21 26.69 -16.27
CA ARG A 578 0.86 28.10 -16.36
C ARG A 578 -0.37 28.35 -17.19
N ILE A 579 -1.14 29.36 -16.73
CA ILE A 579 -2.31 29.88 -17.46
C ILE A 579 -2.26 31.41 -17.55
N SER A 580 -3.05 31.97 -18.47
CA SER A 580 -3.45 33.37 -18.45
C SER A 580 -4.96 33.49 -18.24
N LEU A 581 -5.38 34.50 -17.48
CA LEU A 581 -6.77 34.82 -17.24
C LEU A 581 -7.09 36.14 -17.92
N VAL A 582 -7.92 36.15 -18.97
CA VAL A 582 -8.38 37.34 -19.68
C VAL A 582 -9.91 37.33 -19.72
N ASP A 583 -10.54 38.34 -19.12
CA ASP A 583 -12.01 38.47 -19.03
C ASP A 583 -12.68 37.18 -18.50
N GLY A 584 -12.07 36.51 -17.51
CA GLY A 584 -12.55 35.25 -16.90
C GLY A 584 -12.31 34.00 -17.78
N LYS A 585 -11.65 34.12 -18.92
CA LYS A 585 -11.32 33.01 -19.78
C LYS A 585 -9.93 32.49 -19.47
N VAL A 586 -9.81 31.19 -19.16
CA VAL A 586 -8.55 30.47 -18.96
C VAL A 586 -7.92 30.14 -20.33
N THR A 587 -6.63 30.39 -20.45
CA THR A 587 -5.84 29.95 -21.63
C THR A 587 -4.53 29.35 -21.09
N GLU A 588 -4.26 28.09 -21.43
CA GLU A 588 -3.01 27.40 -21.08
C GLU A 588 -1.82 28.07 -21.76
N LEU A 589 -0.72 28.14 -21.05
CA LEU A 589 0.56 28.65 -21.53
C LEU A 589 1.60 27.51 -21.51
N SER A 590 2.70 27.67 -22.23
CA SER A 590 3.83 26.73 -22.12
C SER A 590 4.37 26.70 -20.69
N GLU A 591 4.80 25.53 -20.23
CA GLU A 591 5.47 25.37 -18.93
C GLU A 591 6.70 26.29 -18.82
N ASP A 592 7.04 26.66 -17.59
CA ASP A 592 8.27 27.37 -17.22
C ASP A 592 8.96 26.61 -16.10
N GLN A 593 10.23 26.94 -15.83
CA GLN A 593 11.04 26.18 -14.92
C GLN A 593 11.76 27.07 -13.91
N ILE A 594 11.82 26.62 -12.68
CA ILE A 594 12.68 27.17 -11.63
C ILE A 594 13.81 26.16 -11.39
N LEU A 595 15.05 26.56 -11.60
CA LEU A 595 16.22 25.75 -11.26
C LEU A 595 16.68 26.08 -9.84
N TYR A 596 16.93 25.04 -9.07
CA TYR A 596 17.52 25.09 -7.74
C TYR A 596 18.99 24.75 -7.87
N ASN A 597 19.87 25.56 -7.28
CA ASN A 597 21.30 25.45 -7.51
C ASN A 597 22.09 24.83 -6.35
N ASP A 598 21.44 24.40 -5.29
CA ASP A 598 22.12 23.73 -4.21
C ASP A 598 22.42 22.28 -4.59
N GLU A 599 23.66 21.84 -4.28
CA GLU A 599 24.03 20.44 -4.53
C GLU A 599 23.27 19.54 -3.56
N ILE A 600 22.41 18.67 -4.11
CA ILE A 600 21.83 17.58 -3.35
C ILE A 600 22.98 16.61 -3.03
N PRO A 601 23.22 16.25 -1.74
CA PRO A 601 24.27 15.30 -1.41
C PRO A 601 24.03 13.96 -2.11
N GLU A 602 24.94 13.55 -2.99
CA GLU A 602 24.86 12.22 -3.61
C GLU A 602 25.13 11.14 -2.57
N SER A 603 24.32 10.07 -2.60
CA SER A 603 24.52 8.88 -1.79
C SER A 603 25.88 8.26 -2.10
N LYS A 604 26.65 7.94 -1.07
CA LYS A 604 28.00 7.34 -1.21
C LYS A 604 27.92 5.84 -1.49
N ASN A 605 26.83 5.20 -1.06
CA ASN A 605 26.49 3.84 -1.39
C ASN A 605 25.16 3.87 -2.15
N TYR A 606 25.09 3.16 -3.26
CA TYR A 606 23.86 3.16 -4.09
C TYR A 606 23.68 1.83 -4.81
N ALA A 607 22.43 1.48 -5.08
CA ALA A 607 22.11 0.28 -5.85
C ALA A 607 22.28 0.55 -7.36
N GLU A 608 22.89 -0.39 -8.07
CA GLU A 608 22.99 -0.37 -9.52
C GLU A 608 22.75 -1.76 -10.13
N THR A 609 22.42 -1.78 -11.41
CA THR A 609 22.24 -3.02 -12.16
C THR A 609 23.54 -3.45 -12.80
N ALA A 610 23.88 -4.73 -12.69
CA ALA A 610 25.06 -5.34 -13.29
C ALA A 610 24.67 -6.56 -14.12
N SER A 611 25.08 -6.61 -15.39
CA SER A 611 24.81 -7.74 -16.29
C SER A 611 25.75 -8.91 -16.01
N THR A 612 25.19 -10.11 -16.00
CA THR A 612 25.89 -11.39 -15.83
C THR A 612 25.61 -12.31 -17.03
N GLN A 613 26.35 -13.39 -17.14
CA GLN A 613 26.12 -14.39 -18.19
C GLN A 613 25.07 -15.45 -17.81
N GLU A 614 24.87 -15.69 -16.51
CA GLU A 614 24.00 -16.77 -16.01
C GLU A 614 22.62 -16.28 -15.62
N THR A 615 22.54 -15.11 -14.94
CA THR A 615 21.31 -14.60 -14.31
C THR A 615 20.85 -13.28 -14.93
N GLU A 616 21.35 -12.93 -16.13
CA GLU A 616 21.07 -11.65 -16.79
C GLU A 616 21.45 -10.46 -15.87
N ASN A 617 20.59 -9.45 -15.74
CA ASN A 617 20.84 -8.33 -14.85
C ASN A 617 20.53 -8.71 -13.40
N ILE A 618 21.51 -8.44 -12.54
CA ILE A 618 21.38 -8.52 -11.08
C ILE A 618 21.55 -7.13 -10.47
N VAL A 619 21.16 -6.97 -9.22
CA VAL A 619 21.41 -5.75 -8.45
C VAL A 619 22.62 -5.94 -7.53
N ARG A 620 23.43 -4.91 -7.43
CA ARG A 620 24.50 -4.78 -6.44
C ARG A 620 24.47 -3.40 -5.78
N ILE A 621 24.95 -3.30 -4.56
CA ILE A 621 25.22 -2.03 -3.89
C ILE A 621 26.67 -1.67 -4.13
N VAL A 622 26.90 -0.56 -4.83
CA VAL A 622 28.22 0.06 -4.97
C VAL A 622 28.60 0.66 -3.62
N LEU A 623 29.80 0.35 -3.16
CA LEU A 623 30.25 0.74 -1.83
C LEU A 623 31.17 1.96 -1.88
N ASN A 624 31.03 2.86 -0.92
CA ASN A 624 31.92 4.01 -0.71
C ASN A 624 33.41 3.60 -0.57
N SER A 625 33.67 2.40 -0.06
CA SER A 625 35.01 1.84 0.08
C SER A 625 35.06 0.36 -0.30
N VAL A 626 36.14 -0.07 -0.96
CA VAL A 626 36.33 -1.46 -1.36
C VAL A 626 36.48 -2.36 -0.12
N PRO A 627 35.62 -3.37 0.06
CA PRO A 627 35.66 -4.25 1.22
C PRO A 627 36.83 -5.25 1.17
N ASP A 628 37.35 -5.65 2.33
CA ASP A 628 38.19 -6.84 2.42
C ASP A 628 37.30 -8.08 2.53
N ALA A 629 36.85 -8.60 1.40
CA ALA A 629 35.89 -9.72 1.31
C ALA A 629 36.33 -10.95 2.13
N LYS A 630 37.63 -11.17 2.32
CA LYS A 630 38.14 -12.33 3.09
C LYS A 630 38.00 -12.17 4.61
N LYS A 631 37.68 -10.96 5.09
CA LYS A 631 37.63 -10.63 6.51
C LYS A 631 36.24 -10.13 6.96
N VAL A 632 35.25 -10.18 6.11
CA VAL A 632 33.89 -9.81 6.50
C VAL A 632 33.40 -10.73 7.63
N LYS A 633 33.03 -10.11 8.74
CA LYS A 633 32.42 -10.82 9.88
C LYS A 633 30.91 -10.79 9.72
N ILE A 634 30.30 -11.98 9.71
CA ILE A 634 28.85 -12.13 9.70
C ILE A 634 28.37 -12.24 11.14
N LEU A 635 27.38 -11.43 11.50
CA LEU A 635 26.82 -11.36 12.84
C LEU A 635 25.31 -11.62 12.79
N THR A 636 24.81 -12.35 13.78
CA THR A 636 23.38 -12.51 14.05
C THR A 636 23.10 -11.95 15.44
N PRO A 637 22.53 -10.74 15.56
CA PRO A 637 22.12 -10.16 16.82
C PRO A 637 21.10 -11.04 17.55
N LYS A 638 21.07 -10.96 18.85
CA LYS A 638 20.01 -11.52 19.69
C LYS A 638 19.07 -10.40 20.13
N GLU A 639 17.83 -10.76 20.43
CA GLU A 639 16.85 -9.85 20.97
C GLU A 639 17.05 -9.65 22.47
N VAL A 640 16.91 -8.42 22.94
CA VAL A 640 16.90 -8.11 24.37
C VAL A 640 15.58 -8.56 24.99
N ILE A 641 15.65 -9.38 26.02
CA ILE A 641 14.50 -9.79 26.81
C ILE A 641 14.21 -8.68 27.84
N PHE A 642 12.96 -8.26 27.91
CA PHE A 642 12.49 -7.29 28.89
C PHE A 642 11.20 -7.79 29.59
N GLU A 643 10.97 -7.33 30.80
CA GLU A 643 9.75 -7.59 31.57
C GLU A 643 8.75 -6.44 31.38
N GLY A 644 7.45 -6.75 31.42
CA GLY A 644 6.36 -5.79 31.26
C GLY A 644 6.02 -5.52 29.78
N SER A 645 5.00 -4.67 29.58
CA SER A 645 4.58 -4.22 28.25
C SER A 645 5.31 -2.96 27.83
N ARG A 646 5.69 -2.91 26.56
CA ARG A 646 6.18 -1.71 25.87
C ARG A 646 5.17 -1.20 24.85
N GLU A 647 3.93 -1.62 24.96
CA GLU A 647 2.86 -1.22 24.07
C GLU A 647 2.41 0.22 24.30
N ILE A 648 2.16 0.93 23.21
CA ILE A 648 1.53 2.25 23.19
C ILE A 648 0.30 2.12 22.31
N VAL A 649 -0.89 2.28 22.92
CA VAL A 649 -2.15 2.29 22.18
C VAL A 649 -2.44 3.73 21.75
N LEU A 650 -2.49 3.95 20.45
CA LEU A 650 -2.86 5.25 19.89
C LEU A 650 -4.38 5.40 19.94
N ASN A 651 -4.85 6.38 20.69
CA ASN A 651 -6.29 6.67 20.85
C ASN A 651 -6.57 8.02 20.16
N GLY A 652 -6.84 8.00 18.86
CA GLY A 652 -7.24 9.14 18.06
C GLY A 652 -8.62 8.92 17.46
N GLU A 653 -9.30 9.99 17.06
CA GLU A 653 -10.43 9.87 16.16
C GLU A 653 -9.89 9.56 14.76
N GLU A 654 -10.51 8.59 14.09
CA GLU A 654 -10.18 8.29 12.71
C GLU A 654 -10.56 9.48 11.82
N ASP A 655 -9.67 9.79 10.89
CA ASP A 655 -9.99 10.78 9.87
C ASP A 655 -11.05 10.21 8.93
N GLN A 656 -12.16 10.88 8.80
CA GLN A 656 -13.28 10.48 7.94
C GLN A 656 -13.06 10.91 6.49
N ASN A 657 -13.73 10.24 5.55
CA ASN A 657 -13.64 10.45 4.11
C ASN A 657 -12.28 10.02 3.50
N ARG A 658 -11.77 8.88 3.93
CA ARG A 658 -10.62 8.21 3.32
C ARG A 658 -11.12 7.16 2.34
N TYR A 659 -10.57 7.17 1.13
CA TYR A 659 -10.84 6.17 0.10
C TYR A 659 -9.66 5.21 -0.02
N TYR A 660 -9.91 3.94 0.28
CA TYR A 660 -8.87 2.91 0.24
C TYR A 660 -8.77 2.34 -1.17
N VAL A 661 -7.61 2.46 -1.77
CA VAL A 661 -7.34 2.01 -3.14
C VAL A 661 -6.63 0.67 -3.11
N TYR A 662 -7.28 -0.33 -3.67
CA TYR A 662 -6.72 -1.68 -3.81
C TYR A 662 -6.27 -1.89 -5.25
N GLY A 663 -5.07 -2.48 -5.41
CA GLY A 663 -4.50 -2.90 -6.68
C GLY A 663 -4.31 -4.41 -6.74
N GLN A 664 -3.33 -4.84 -7.53
CA GLN A 664 -3.07 -6.25 -7.82
C GLN A 664 -2.73 -7.09 -6.58
N TYR A 665 -1.93 -6.55 -5.66
CA TYR A 665 -1.41 -7.28 -4.49
C TYR A 665 -2.08 -6.90 -3.17
N GLY A 666 -2.84 -5.81 -3.12
CA GLY A 666 -3.47 -5.27 -1.91
C GLY A 666 -3.64 -3.76 -1.97
N VAL A 667 -3.54 -3.09 -0.83
CA VAL A 667 -3.63 -1.63 -0.74
C VAL A 667 -2.45 -0.98 -1.48
N ILE A 668 -2.76 -0.05 -2.39
CA ILE A 668 -1.76 0.74 -3.14
C ILE A 668 -1.80 2.22 -2.79
N GLY A 669 -2.74 2.65 -1.97
CA GLY A 669 -2.82 4.01 -1.46
C GLY A 669 -4.12 4.34 -0.76
N ILE A 670 -4.12 5.51 -0.15
CA ILE A 670 -5.25 6.11 0.54
C ILE A 670 -5.42 7.51 -0.02
N GLU A 671 -6.62 7.81 -0.52
CA GLU A 671 -6.93 9.08 -1.15
C GLU A 671 -8.08 9.77 -0.41
N LYS A 672 -8.16 11.11 -0.50
CA LYS A 672 -9.33 11.89 -0.08
C LYS A 672 -10.13 12.44 -1.26
N ASP A 673 -9.54 12.46 -2.45
CA ASP A 673 -10.25 12.75 -3.70
C ASP A 673 -10.79 11.46 -4.32
N PRO A 674 -12.12 11.28 -4.43
CA PRO A 674 -12.69 10.07 -5.00
C PRO A 674 -12.30 9.88 -6.48
N ALA A 675 -12.10 10.96 -7.24
CA ALA A 675 -11.68 10.86 -8.63
C ALA A 675 -10.22 10.35 -8.75
N ALA A 676 -9.33 10.82 -7.89
CA ALA A 676 -7.95 10.30 -7.82
C ALA A 676 -7.95 8.82 -7.44
N ALA A 677 -8.74 8.44 -6.42
CA ALA A 677 -8.88 7.05 -6.00
C ALA A 677 -9.37 6.15 -7.14
N VAL A 678 -10.41 6.56 -7.87
CA VAL A 678 -10.98 5.79 -8.98
C VAL A 678 -9.97 5.67 -10.15
N ARG A 679 -9.28 6.73 -10.51
CA ARG A 679 -8.24 6.68 -11.57
C ARG A 679 -7.13 5.70 -11.20
N ARG A 680 -6.57 5.83 -9.99
CA ARG A 680 -5.50 4.97 -9.49
C ARG A 680 -5.91 3.49 -9.44
N ALA A 681 -7.10 3.21 -8.92
CA ALA A 681 -7.64 1.85 -8.89
C ALA A 681 -7.87 1.28 -10.30
N TYR A 682 -8.40 2.09 -11.21
CA TYR A 682 -8.68 1.64 -12.57
C TYR A 682 -7.40 1.28 -13.34
N GLU A 683 -6.33 2.07 -13.21
CA GLU A 683 -5.01 1.79 -13.78
C GLU A 683 -4.42 0.49 -13.23
N ALA A 684 -4.53 0.28 -11.92
CA ALA A 684 -4.08 -0.93 -11.24
C ALA A 684 -5.03 -2.15 -11.37
N ALA A 685 -6.03 -2.08 -12.24
CA ALA A 685 -7.06 -3.11 -12.40
C ALA A 685 -7.78 -3.50 -11.08
N GLY A 686 -7.90 -2.56 -10.17
CA GLY A 686 -8.31 -2.74 -8.79
C GLY A 686 -9.69 -2.18 -8.46
N ALA A 687 -9.84 -1.77 -7.20
CA ALA A 687 -11.08 -1.29 -6.61
C ALA A 687 -10.84 -0.14 -5.61
N VAL A 688 -11.89 0.65 -5.36
CA VAL A 688 -11.93 1.66 -4.30
C VAL A 688 -13.00 1.26 -3.30
N THR A 689 -12.67 1.33 -2.01
CA THR A 689 -13.65 1.22 -0.93
C THR A 689 -13.63 2.46 -0.06
N ASP A 690 -14.72 2.65 0.67
CA ASP A 690 -14.75 3.55 1.82
C ASP A 690 -14.23 2.83 3.09
N GLU A 691 -14.20 3.53 4.21
CA GLU A 691 -13.78 3.03 5.53
C GLU A 691 -14.67 1.88 6.05
N ALA A 692 -15.92 1.79 5.60
CA ALA A 692 -16.82 0.69 5.93
C ALA A 692 -16.65 -0.53 5.01
N GLY A 693 -15.63 -0.54 4.14
CA GLY A 693 -15.37 -1.61 3.19
C GLY A 693 -16.36 -1.71 2.04
N ARG A 694 -17.24 -0.69 1.84
CA ARG A 694 -18.19 -0.67 0.73
C ARG A 694 -17.48 -0.23 -0.55
N TYR A 695 -17.74 -0.91 -1.65
CA TYR A 695 -17.18 -0.50 -2.93
C TYR A 695 -17.76 0.82 -3.42
N LEU A 696 -16.88 1.75 -3.73
CA LEU A 696 -17.20 2.99 -4.42
C LEU A 696 -16.95 2.87 -5.93
N ASN A 697 -15.95 2.06 -6.30
CA ASN A 697 -15.67 1.75 -7.70
C ASN A 697 -14.92 0.41 -7.80
N LYS A 698 -15.10 -0.28 -8.91
CA LYS A 698 -14.36 -1.49 -9.25
C LYS A 698 -14.20 -1.54 -10.77
N ARG A 699 -13.04 -1.92 -11.26
CA ARG A 699 -12.81 -2.01 -12.70
C ARG A 699 -13.70 -3.05 -13.37
N ASP A 700 -14.02 -4.14 -12.68
CA ASP A 700 -14.82 -5.21 -13.23
C ASP A 700 -16.32 -4.88 -13.21
N ARG A 701 -16.98 -5.12 -14.34
CA ARG A 701 -18.43 -4.99 -14.52
C ARG A 701 -19.13 -6.32 -14.31
N LEU A 702 -20.34 -6.26 -13.78
CA LEU A 702 -21.17 -7.45 -13.59
C LEU A 702 -21.82 -7.91 -14.90
N HIS A 703 -22.10 -6.94 -15.80
CA HIS A 703 -22.83 -7.18 -17.03
C HIS A 703 -22.07 -6.69 -18.26
N SER A 704 -22.23 -7.36 -19.39
CA SER A 704 -21.73 -6.89 -20.69
C SER A 704 -22.57 -5.74 -21.25
N SER A 705 -23.80 -5.59 -20.76
CA SER A 705 -24.70 -4.48 -21.07
C SER A 705 -25.72 -4.28 -19.96
N ASN A 706 -26.02 -3.04 -19.65
CA ASN A 706 -27.11 -2.65 -18.74
C ASN A 706 -27.75 -1.33 -19.17
N GLN A 707 -28.99 -1.12 -18.77
CA GLN A 707 -29.70 0.13 -18.95
C GLN A 707 -30.72 0.32 -17.84
N ILE A 708 -30.70 1.46 -17.17
CA ILE A 708 -31.67 1.86 -16.15
C ILE A 708 -33.00 2.15 -16.84
N MET A 709 -33.89 1.17 -16.89
CA MET A 709 -35.15 1.26 -17.60
C MET A 709 -36.18 2.15 -16.92
N ALA A 710 -35.97 2.53 -15.67
CA ALA A 710 -36.87 3.39 -14.90
C ALA A 710 -36.69 4.89 -15.19
N ILE A 711 -35.67 5.25 -16.00
CA ILE A 711 -35.42 6.64 -16.39
C ILE A 711 -35.87 6.85 -17.83
N ASP A 712 -36.91 7.66 -17.98
CA ASP A 712 -37.46 8.10 -19.28
C ASP A 712 -36.87 9.48 -19.67
N GLY A 713 -37.08 9.87 -20.95
CA GLY A 713 -36.69 11.19 -21.41
C GLY A 713 -37.58 12.29 -20.76
N ASP A 714 -36.94 13.36 -20.26
CA ASP A 714 -37.58 14.57 -19.78
C ASP A 714 -36.98 15.80 -20.48
N TYR A 715 -37.72 16.88 -20.61
CA TYR A 715 -37.39 18.01 -21.47
C TYR A 715 -37.02 19.25 -20.66
N ALA A 716 -35.90 19.86 -21.02
CA ALA A 716 -35.51 21.18 -20.50
C ALA A 716 -36.31 22.30 -21.20
N ASP A 717 -36.70 23.34 -20.48
CA ASP A 717 -37.44 24.47 -20.97
C ASP A 717 -36.87 25.81 -20.43
N ASN A 718 -37.58 26.90 -20.60
CA ASN A 718 -37.12 28.19 -20.11
C ASN A 718 -37.13 28.33 -18.57
N GLU A 719 -37.80 27.45 -17.84
CA GLU A 719 -37.90 27.45 -16.37
C GLU A 719 -36.99 26.39 -15.74
N ARG A 720 -36.69 25.30 -16.46
CA ARG A 720 -35.84 24.21 -16.03
C ARG A 720 -34.68 23.99 -17.00
N SER A 721 -33.47 24.28 -16.56
CA SER A 721 -32.26 23.98 -17.31
C SER A 721 -32.05 22.45 -17.46
N SER A 722 -31.25 22.03 -18.43
CA SER A 722 -30.90 20.61 -18.59
C SER A 722 -30.27 20.01 -17.32
N LEU A 723 -29.46 20.79 -16.59
CA LEU A 723 -28.89 20.41 -15.32
C LEU A 723 -29.99 20.20 -14.25
N ALA A 724 -30.95 21.13 -14.13
CA ALA A 724 -32.06 20.98 -13.19
C ALA A 724 -32.93 19.74 -13.49
N VAL A 725 -33.18 19.46 -14.77
CA VAL A 725 -33.92 18.25 -15.19
C VAL A 725 -33.17 16.99 -14.84
N CYS A 726 -31.85 16.94 -15.06
CA CYS A 726 -31.02 15.78 -14.67
C CYS A 726 -31.06 15.52 -13.17
N LEU A 727 -30.92 16.58 -12.33
CA LEU A 727 -31.00 16.47 -10.87
C LEU A 727 -32.42 16.03 -10.40
N ASP A 728 -33.47 16.64 -10.93
CA ASP A 728 -34.84 16.23 -10.61
C ASP A 728 -35.11 14.77 -10.99
N THR A 729 -34.52 14.30 -12.12
CA THR A 729 -34.63 12.89 -12.57
C THR A 729 -33.90 11.95 -11.61
N ILE A 730 -32.70 12.30 -11.11
CA ILE A 730 -31.98 11.54 -10.09
C ILE A 730 -32.85 11.43 -8.82
N PHE A 731 -33.36 12.55 -8.31
CA PHE A 731 -34.20 12.55 -7.12
C PHE A 731 -35.48 11.74 -7.30
N GLN A 732 -36.15 11.86 -8.45
CA GLN A 732 -37.32 11.06 -8.75
C GLN A 732 -37.01 9.56 -8.80
N TYR A 733 -35.88 9.20 -9.39
CA TYR A 733 -35.40 7.82 -9.44
C TYR A 733 -35.14 7.24 -8.04
N GLU A 734 -34.59 8.03 -7.12
CA GLU A 734 -34.39 7.68 -5.70
C GLU A 734 -35.68 7.86 -4.85
N GLY A 735 -36.82 8.10 -5.48
CA GLY A 735 -38.13 8.19 -4.81
C GLY A 735 -38.44 9.52 -4.13
N MET A 736 -37.69 10.57 -4.48
CA MET A 736 -37.81 11.91 -3.92
C MET A 736 -38.35 12.91 -4.95
N VAL A 737 -39.00 13.96 -4.48
CA VAL A 737 -39.45 15.06 -5.33
C VAL A 737 -38.83 16.36 -4.85
N LYS A 738 -37.97 16.95 -5.69
CA LYS A 738 -37.22 18.17 -5.40
C LYS A 738 -37.45 19.19 -6.54
N ASN A 739 -37.14 20.43 -6.28
CA ASN A 739 -37.15 21.51 -7.29
C ASN A 739 -35.70 22.02 -7.43
N SER A 740 -34.92 21.35 -8.24
CA SER A 740 -33.52 21.68 -8.42
C SER A 740 -33.28 23.02 -9.08
N SER A 741 -34.23 23.53 -9.91
CA SER A 741 -34.15 24.88 -10.44
C SER A 741 -34.12 25.96 -9.34
N SER A 742 -34.91 25.78 -8.27
CA SER A 742 -34.91 26.72 -7.14
C SER A 742 -33.62 26.66 -6.32
N LEU A 743 -33.02 25.48 -6.14
CA LEU A 743 -31.77 25.30 -5.41
C LEU A 743 -30.58 25.90 -6.18
N LEU A 744 -30.50 25.63 -7.49
CA LEU A 744 -29.50 26.25 -8.37
C LEU A 744 -29.66 27.80 -8.43
N ALA A 745 -30.90 28.32 -8.50
CA ALA A 745 -31.17 29.75 -8.48
C ALA A 745 -30.82 30.41 -7.13
N ALA A 746 -30.79 29.64 -6.03
CA ALA A 746 -30.32 30.08 -4.72
C ALA A 746 -28.77 30.09 -4.63
N GLY A 747 -28.07 29.63 -5.67
CA GLY A 747 -26.62 29.64 -5.75
C GLY A 747 -25.96 28.41 -5.13
N GLN A 748 -26.71 27.32 -4.87
CA GLN A 748 -26.12 26.07 -4.44
C GLN A 748 -25.45 25.38 -5.64
N ASP A 749 -24.27 24.83 -5.43
CA ASP A 749 -23.58 23.96 -6.42
C ASP A 749 -24.18 22.56 -6.46
N VAL A 750 -23.83 21.80 -7.48
CA VAL A 750 -24.42 20.46 -7.74
C VAL A 750 -24.07 19.45 -6.66
N LEU A 751 -22.83 19.47 -6.15
CA LEU A 751 -22.38 18.53 -5.11
C LEU A 751 -23.16 18.77 -3.82
N THR A 752 -23.24 20.03 -3.36
CA THR A 752 -24.04 20.43 -2.19
C THR A 752 -25.49 20.02 -2.35
N ILE A 753 -26.10 20.23 -3.54
CA ILE A 753 -27.49 19.83 -3.78
C ILE A 753 -27.68 18.32 -3.63
N LEU A 754 -26.76 17.51 -4.16
CA LEU A 754 -26.85 16.06 -4.06
C LEU A 754 -26.57 15.59 -2.63
N GLU A 755 -25.53 16.10 -1.97
CA GLU A 755 -25.14 15.73 -0.61
C GLU A 755 -26.22 16.03 0.43
N GLU A 756 -26.84 17.19 0.35
CA GLU A 756 -27.91 17.58 1.28
C GLU A 756 -29.23 16.85 1.06
N ASN A 757 -29.42 16.24 -0.11
CA ASN A 757 -30.71 15.68 -0.49
C ASN A 757 -30.71 14.17 -0.81
N LEU A 758 -29.57 13.50 -0.96
CA LEU A 758 -29.48 12.05 -1.11
C LEU A 758 -29.18 11.39 0.24
N ASP A 759 -30.24 11.06 0.99
CA ASP A 759 -30.09 10.41 2.30
C ASP A 759 -29.34 9.07 2.21
N ASN A 760 -28.35 8.87 3.09
CA ASN A 760 -27.54 7.64 3.19
C ASN A 760 -26.75 7.26 1.91
N ARG A 761 -26.43 8.22 1.07
CA ARG A 761 -25.60 8.07 -0.13
C ARG A 761 -24.33 8.90 0.01
N THR A 762 -23.22 8.36 -0.46
CA THR A 762 -21.96 9.10 -0.60
C THR A 762 -21.91 9.69 -2.00
N VAL A 763 -21.90 11.01 -2.13
CA VAL A 763 -21.78 11.70 -3.42
C VAL A 763 -20.29 11.74 -3.81
N LEU A 764 -20.02 11.45 -5.08
CA LEU A 764 -18.67 11.30 -5.60
C LEU A 764 -18.46 12.28 -6.76
N ASN A 765 -17.58 13.25 -6.56
CA ASN A 765 -17.06 14.06 -7.67
C ASN A 765 -16.02 13.23 -8.43
N LEU A 766 -16.34 12.87 -9.66
CA LEU A 766 -15.51 12.00 -10.51
C LEU A 766 -14.88 12.75 -11.69
N GLN A 767 -14.59 14.02 -11.50
CA GLN A 767 -13.97 14.83 -12.53
C GLN A 767 -12.63 14.27 -12.97
N GLY A 768 -12.42 14.24 -14.30
CA GLY A 768 -11.22 13.70 -14.93
C GLY A 768 -11.20 12.17 -15.02
N CYS A 769 -12.19 11.46 -14.45
CA CYS A 769 -12.38 10.04 -14.72
C CYS A 769 -12.89 9.84 -16.15
N THR A 770 -12.42 8.80 -16.83
CA THR A 770 -12.90 8.49 -18.18
C THR A 770 -14.30 7.90 -18.18
N LEU A 771 -14.98 7.92 -19.34
CA LEU A 771 -16.27 7.25 -19.46
C LEU A 771 -16.23 5.79 -19.00
N ASP A 772 -15.18 5.04 -19.33
CA ASP A 772 -15.05 3.64 -18.94
C ASP A 772 -15.00 3.42 -17.43
N MET A 773 -14.39 4.34 -16.69
CA MET A 773 -14.34 4.31 -15.23
C MET A 773 -15.72 4.50 -14.59
N VAL A 774 -16.51 5.40 -15.16
CA VAL A 774 -17.84 5.74 -14.61
C VAL A 774 -18.95 4.77 -15.05
N LEU A 775 -18.75 3.92 -16.05
CA LEU A 775 -19.71 2.89 -16.41
C LEU A 775 -19.94 1.82 -15.33
N TYR A 776 -19.09 1.78 -14.32
CA TYR A 776 -19.32 1.02 -13.09
C TYR A 776 -20.67 1.31 -12.43
N TYR A 777 -21.13 2.59 -12.44
CA TYR A 777 -22.34 3.01 -11.76
C TYR A 777 -23.61 2.60 -12.53
N PRO A 778 -23.77 2.87 -13.84
CA PRO A 778 -24.93 2.33 -14.59
C PRO A 778 -25.01 0.80 -14.62
N ASP A 779 -23.87 0.08 -14.49
CA ASP A 779 -23.86 -1.37 -14.32
C ASP A 779 -24.57 -1.82 -13.02
N ARG A 780 -24.68 -0.92 -12.04
CA ARG A 780 -25.32 -1.13 -10.72
C ARG A 780 -26.59 -0.32 -10.53
N GLU A 781 -27.25 0.04 -11.63
CA GLU A 781 -28.51 0.80 -11.62
C GLU A 781 -28.36 2.22 -10.98
N ILE A 782 -27.17 2.84 -11.05
CA ILE A 782 -26.93 4.18 -10.55
C ILE A 782 -26.68 5.11 -11.73
N PRO A 783 -27.54 6.15 -11.96
CA PRO A 783 -27.31 7.10 -13.03
C PRO A 783 -26.11 8.00 -12.74
N VAL A 784 -25.33 8.35 -13.78
CA VAL A 784 -24.20 9.28 -13.67
C VAL A 784 -24.55 10.61 -14.31
N LEU A 785 -24.42 11.68 -13.56
CA LEU A 785 -24.58 13.05 -14.08
C LEU A 785 -23.30 13.44 -14.83
N ALA A 786 -23.41 13.86 -16.07
CA ALA A 786 -22.33 14.43 -16.86
C ALA A 786 -22.64 15.88 -17.20
N VAL A 787 -21.78 16.81 -16.78
CA VAL A 787 -21.94 18.26 -16.99
C VAL A 787 -20.98 18.74 -18.09
N MET A 788 -21.50 19.43 -19.09
CA MET A 788 -20.72 19.95 -20.21
C MET A 788 -20.09 21.32 -19.89
N GLN A 789 -19.11 21.75 -20.64
CA GLN A 789 -18.44 23.04 -20.44
C GLN A 789 -19.40 24.24 -20.57
N ASP A 790 -20.46 24.14 -21.39
CA ASP A 790 -21.47 25.18 -21.55
C ASP A 790 -22.53 25.19 -20.44
N GLY A 791 -22.39 24.33 -19.42
CA GLY A 791 -23.31 24.16 -18.30
C GLY A 791 -24.52 23.30 -18.62
N SER A 792 -24.65 22.73 -19.83
CA SER A 792 -25.67 21.74 -20.11
C SER A 792 -25.29 20.38 -19.45
N ALA A 793 -26.27 19.51 -19.26
CA ALA A 793 -26.06 18.23 -18.62
C ALA A 793 -26.86 17.10 -19.27
N VAL A 794 -26.31 15.88 -19.17
CA VAL A 794 -26.97 14.63 -19.56
C VAL A 794 -26.78 13.59 -18.45
N LEU A 795 -27.63 12.55 -18.42
CA LEU A 795 -27.43 11.38 -17.56
C LEU A 795 -26.91 10.21 -18.39
N VAL A 796 -25.83 9.58 -17.90
CA VAL A 796 -25.37 8.27 -18.39
C VAL A 796 -26.17 7.21 -17.64
N ILE A 797 -27.05 6.50 -18.33
CA ILE A 797 -28.01 5.55 -17.73
C ILE A 797 -27.84 4.13 -18.22
N GLY A 798 -26.85 3.85 -19.04
CA GLY A 798 -26.61 2.49 -19.50
C GLY A 798 -25.52 2.38 -20.55
N PHE A 799 -25.19 1.13 -20.90
CA PHE A 799 -24.17 0.82 -21.89
C PHE A 799 -24.38 -0.57 -22.52
N ASN A 800 -23.69 -0.82 -23.61
CA ASN A 800 -23.36 -2.13 -24.15
C ASN A 800 -21.95 -2.07 -24.75
N GLU A 801 -21.49 -3.14 -25.38
CA GLU A 801 -20.11 -3.20 -25.96
C GLU A 801 -19.81 -2.09 -26.97
N GLN A 802 -20.80 -1.54 -27.65
CA GLN A 802 -20.62 -0.59 -28.75
C GLN A 802 -21.14 0.82 -28.44
N ASN A 803 -22.03 0.96 -27.45
CA ASN A 803 -22.73 2.21 -27.19
C ASN A 803 -22.89 2.51 -25.70
N VAL A 804 -22.95 3.80 -25.38
CA VAL A 804 -23.48 4.32 -24.13
C VAL A 804 -24.92 4.79 -24.33
N VAL A 805 -25.76 4.68 -23.29
CA VAL A 805 -27.16 5.15 -23.30
C VAL A 805 -27.24 6.44 -22.50
N LEU A 806 -27.71 7.48 -23.14
CA LEU A 806 -27.81 8.84 -22.57
C LEU A 806 -29.27 9.28 -22.49
N MET A 807 -29.66 9.89 -21.35
CA MET A 807 -30.87 10.73 -21.26
C MET A 807 -30.43 12.18 -21.43
N ASP A 808 -30.96 12.85 -22.45
CA ASP A 808 -30.59 14.21 -22.83
C ASP A 808 -31.80 15.15 -22.75
N PRO A 809 -31.85 16.05 -21.73
CA PRO A 809 -32.93 16.97 -21.57
C PRO A 809 -33.08 18.01 -22.68
N LEU A 810 -32.04 18.31 -23.44
CA LEU A 810 -32.11 19.26 -24.54
C LEU A 810 -32.95 18.70 -25.72
N THR A 811 -32.92 17.36 -25.86
CA THR A 811 -33.75 16.68 -26.88
C THR A 811 -34.98 16.00 -26.28
N GLY A 812 -35.07 15.91 -24.94
CA GLY A 812 -36.12 15.20 -24.22
C GLY A 812 -36.15 13.70 -24.51
N THR A 813 -35.04 13.10 -24.89
CA THR A 813 -35.00 11.72 -25.36
C THR A 813 -33.94 10.91 -24.65
N VAL A 814 -34.18 9.58 -24.63
CA VAL A 814 -33.15 8.58 -24.31
C VAL A 814 -32.63 8.00 -25.64
N TYR A 815 -31.34 8.04 -25.85
CA TYR A 815 -30.72 7.54 -27.09
C TYR A 815 -29.40 6.84 -26.86
N LYS A 816 -28.95 6.05 -27.84
CA LYS A 816 -27.65 5.39 -27.86
C LYS A 816 -26.65 6.21 -28.66
N LYS A 817 -25.47 6.45 -28.08
CA LYS A 817 -24.32 7.09 -28.72
C LYS A 817 -23.17 6.07 -28.81
N GLY A 818 -22.49 6.03 -29.95
CA GLY A 818 -21.33 5.16 -30.12
C GLY A 818 -20.29 5.37 -29.02
N MET A 819 -19.69 4.30 -28.51
CA MET A 819 -18.80 4.36 -27.34
C MET A 819 -17.63 5.33 -27.58
N ASN A 820 -16.97 5.25 -28.75
CA ASN A 820 -15.85 6.15 -29.09
C ASN A 820 -16.29 7.61 -29.21
N ASP A 821 -17.45 7.87 -29.87
CA ASP A 821 -17.98 9.23 -30.01
C ASP A 821 -18.40 9.83 -28.65
N ALA A 822 -18.83 8.99 -27.72
CA ALA A 822 -19.17 9.42 -26.37
C ALA A 822 -17.91 9.73 -25.55
N ARG A 823 -16.85 8.89 -25.65
CA ARG A 823 -15.56 9.20 -25.01
C ARG A 823 -15.02 10.55 -25.46
N SER A 824 -14.91 10.77 -26.78
CA SER A 824 -14.43 12.05 -27.32
C SER A 824 -15.32 13.22 -26.85
N MET A 825 -16.65 13.06 -26.86
CA MET A 825 -17.56 14.09 -26.39
C MET A 825 -17.31 14.48 -24.93
N PHE A 826 -17.15 13.50 -24.04
CA PHE A 826 -16.92 13.79 -22.63
C PHE A 826 -15.51 14.31 -22.36
N GLU A 827 -14.48 13.81 -23.07
CA GLU A 827 -13.11 14.30 -22.99
C GLU A 827 -13.01 15.78 -23.44
N GLU A 828 -13.65 16.15 -24.54
CA GLU A 828 -13.73 17.54 -25.01
C GLU A 828 -14.44 18.47 -24.02
N ASN A 829 -15.27 17.92 -23.13
CA ASN A 829 -15.98 18.64 -22.07
C ASN A 829 -15.33 18.50 -20.68
N GLY A 830 -14.09 17.92 -20.62
CA GLY A 830 -13.29 17.82 -19.39
C GLY A 830 -13.69 16.69 -18.45
N ASN A 831 -14.45 15.67 -18.93
CA ASN A 831 -14.86 14.50 -18.15
C ASN A 831 -15.47 14.87 -16.78
N ARG A 832 -16.48 15.73 -16.77
CA ARG A 832 -17.12 16.24 -15.53
C ARG A 832 -18.27 15.33 -15.12
N PHE A 833 -17.94 14.27 -14.40
CA PHE A 833 -18.91 13.28 -13.92
C PHE A 833 -19.17 13.42 -12.42
N ILE A 834 -20.42 13.20 -12.02
CA ILE A 834 -20.83 13.08 -10.62
C ILE A 834 -21.67 11.80 -10.50
N ALA A 835 -21.35 10.98 -9.53
CA ALA A 835 -22.11 9.78 -9.17
C ALA A 835 -22.37 9.73 -7.66
N TYR A 836 -23.02 8.68 -7.20
CA TYR A 836 -23.22 8.39 -5.78
C TYR A 836 -23.19 6.87 -5.54
N SER A 837 -22.99 6.47 -4.30
CA SER A 837 -22.92 5.05 -3.93
C SER A 837 -23.77 4.73 -2.70
#